data_e89fb56bf37adab73b343948a940abdc
#
_entry.id   e89fb56bf37adab73b343948a940abdc
#
_cell.length_a   1.000
_cell.length_b   1.000
_cell.length_c   1.000
_cell.angle_alpha   90.00
_cell.angle_beta   90.00
_cell.angle_gamma   90.00
#
_symmetry.space_group_name_H-M   'P 1'
#
loop_
_entity.id
_entity.type
_entity.pdbx_description
1 polymer ?
#
loop_
_entity_poly.entity_id
_entity_poly.type
_entity_poly.pdbx_seq_one_letter_code
_entity_poly.pdbx_strand_id
1 'polypeptide(L)'
;MGIHFGVDYYPEHWPRERWETDAKLMQEMGVQVVRMAEFSWFKMEPAEGEFHFEWLEEAVALLDKYGIKSILGTPTAAPPAWIIEKNPEIQPIDRQGRRRHFGGRHHDCQSNQTYRAHIKRFVTAMSQKFADNPGVIGWQIDNELGNSHGDLCMCDSCKARFQKWLEEKYKTIEALNDAWGTAFWSQGYNSFSQVSTPLITAVGENPSAMLDWKCFCSDLIVDFAKWQADIIRENCPKHFITHNYMCFDNKVDYYDLGELLDFVSNDIYPAGHWQKQPHQPESELAASHDVIRGYKKKPFWMMEQQSGMAGWEIMGRALEPGQMSAWAMQSVAHGADAVVFFRWRTCAMGTEQYWHGILGHSGNPGRIYREAKQLTHTFAKYMDEFEGSMPNPEVAIVHNFRQNYAFDIQPNHPELRYVEQLYKYYKVLYEKKIPVDFVQDMDDLSKYKLVIAPLQYLMTPRLEQHYMDYVENGGHLVLTMRTGVKDAANLCMTDRELPGRLGEICGIEVPEYDCLIETTGGVLYGKKEYEIQKWCDIIELKGAKQIAEYATGFYKQSPAVTENNYGNGIAWYVGTEPGEELMEDLMSYFTQESDIETLGAAADGVEMMTRESEDKIWLFVINHTNDEQVYHLHDRYTLLEGEKEEFLKPYEVQLFEKNKS
;
A
#
# COMPACT_ATOMS: atom_id res chain seq x y z
N MET A 1 -19.86 -5.64 -13.91
CA MET A 1 -19.25 -6.20 -15.15
C MET A 1 -18.38 -7.34 -14.68
N GLY A 2 -18.84 -8.59 -14.82
CA GLY A 2 -18.19 -9.79 -14.25
C GLY A 2 -16.79 -10.08 -14.81
N ILE A 3 -15.82 -9.25 -14.49
CA ILE A 3 -14.41 -9.44 -14.85
C ILE A 3 -13.66 -9.72 -13.57
N HIS A 4 -13.17 -10.96 -13.44
CA HIS A 4 -12.65 -11.46 -12.17
C HIS A 4 -11.23 -12.01 -12.28
N PHE A 5 -10.85 -12.56 -13.46
CA PHE A 5 -9.53 -13.12 -13.68
C PHE A 5 -8.90 -12.62 -14.96
N GLY A 6 -7.65 -12.20 -14.85
CA GLY A 6 -6.88 -11.64 -15.95
C GLY A 6 -5.41 -12.06 -15.94
N VAL A 7 -4.69 -11.56 -16.94
CA VAL A 7 -3.22 -11.70 -17.03
C VAL A 7 -2.61 -10.45 -17.67
N ASP A 8 -1.38 -10.13 -17.33
CA ASP A 8 -0.58 -9.16 -18.06
C ASP A 8 0.00 -9.81 -19.31
N TYR A 9 -0.28 -9.22 -20.45
CA TYR A 9 0.08 -9.78 -21.74
C TYR A 9 0.85 -8.80 -22.60
N TYR A 10 1.97 -9.24 -23.13
CA TYR A 10 2.87 -8.44 -23.97
C TYR A 10 2.97 -9.08 -25.35
N PRO A 11 1.96 -8.89 -26.24
CA PRO A 11 1.96 -9.48 -27.58
C PRO A 11 3.16 -9.04 -28.42
N GLU A 12 3.70 -7.84 -28.16
CA GLU A 12 4.88 -7.31 -28.83
C GLU A 12 6.18 -8.10 -28.57
N HIS A 13 6.21 -8.94 -27.54
CA HIS A 13 7.35 -9.81 -27.24
C HIS A 13 7.35 -11.11 -28.06
N TRP A 14 6.25 -11.43 -28.74
CA TRP A 14 6.06 -12.71 -29.40
C TRP A 14 5.75 -12.57 -30.90
N PRO A 15 6.12 -13.59 -31.74
CA PRO A 15 5.70 -13.63 -33.11
C PRO A 15 4.17 -13.61 -33.26
N ARG A 16 3.68 -12.94 -34.31
CA ARG A 16 2.24 -12.76 -34.57
C ARG A 16 1.47 -14.08 -34.60
N GLU A 17 2.09 -15.13 -35.14
CA GLU A 17 1.53 -16.48 -35.28
C GLU A 17 1.23 -17.13 -33.93
N ARG A 18 1.87 -16.66 -32.87
CA ARG A 18 1.65 -17.16 -31.51
C ARG A 18 0.39 -16.60 -30.85
N TRP A 19 -0.04 -15.41 -31.19
CA TRP A 19 -1.10 -14.67 -30.48
C TRP A 19 -2.43 -15.44 -30.42
N GLU A 20 -2.82 -16.10 -31.51
CA GLU A 20 -4.07 -16.87 -31.52
C GLU A 20 -4.00 -18.11 -30.60
N THR A 21 -2.81 -18.72 -30.49
CA THR A 21 -2.61 -19.83 -29.54
C THR A 21 -2.71 -19.32 -28.10
N ASP A 22 -2.12 -18.16 -27.81
CA ASP A 22 -2.20 -17.54 -26.48
C ASP A 22 -3.65 -17.18 -26.14
N ALA A 23 -4.40 -16.55 -27.05
CA ALA A 23 -5.81 -16.21 -26.84
C ALA A 23 -6.70 -17.44 -26.55
N LYS A 24 -6.47 -18.56 -27.26
CA LYS A 24 -7.17 -19.83 -27.00
C LYS A 24 -6.86 -20.39 -25.61
N LEU A 25 -5.60 -20.41 -25.24
CA LEU A 25 -5.16 -20.89 -23.94
C LEU A 25 -5.69 -20.00 -22.80
N MET A 26 -5.70 -18.67 -22.99
CA MET A 26 -6.29 -17.72 -22.05
C MET A 26 -7.79 -17.98 -21.89
N GLN A 27 -8.54 -18.13 -22.97
CA GLN A 27 -9.96 -18.46 -22.94
C GLN A 27 -10.22 -19.79 -22.21
N GLU A 28 -9.43 -20.83 -22.51
CA GLU A 28 -9.53 -22.12 -21.83
C GLU A 28 -9.22 -22.05 -20.33
N MET A 29 -8.35 -21.12 -19.91
CA MET A 29 -8.02 -20.87 -18.51
C MET A 29 -9.13 -20.08 -17.80
N GLY A 30 -10.03 -19.40 -18.52
CA GLY A 30 -11.05 -18.53 -17.95
C GLY A 30 -10.63 -17.08 -17.80
N VAL A 31 -9.60 -16.63 -18.53
CA VAL A 31 -9.17 -15.23 -18.58
C VAL A 31 -10.27 -14.38 -19.24
N GLN A 32 -10.64 -13.29 -18.59
CA GLN A 32 -11.68 -12.37 -19.05
C GLN A 32 -11.08 -10.99 -19.44
N VAL A 33 -9.90 -10.65 -18.91
CA VAL A 33 -9.25 -9.38 -19.15
C VAL A 33 -7.74 -9.54 -19.27
N VAL A 34 -7.13 -8.69 -20.11
CA VAL A 34 -5.68 -8.54 -20.17
C VAL A 34 -5.28 -7.08 -19.99
N ARG A 35 -4.17 -6.84 -19.29
CA ARG A 35 -3.48 -5.55 -19.30
C ARG A 35 -2.33 -5.63 -20.31
N MET A 36 -2.13 -4.57 -21.13
CA MET A 36 -1.05 -4.49 -22.11
C MET A 36 -0.71 -3.06 -22.51
N ALA A 37 0.42 -2.90 -23.18
CA ALA A 37 0.95 -1.70 -23.82
C ALA A 37 1.69 -0.70 -22.92
N GLU A 38 1.74 -0.86 -21.61
CA GLU A 38 2.32 0.10 -20.64
C GLU A 38 3.83 0.36 -20.82
N PHE A 39 4.53 -0.45 -21.62
CA PHE A 39 5.95 -0.25 -21.94
C PHE A 39 6.23 -0.15 -23.46
N SER A 40 5.20 -0.04 -24.30
CA SER A 40 5.32 -0.22 -25.75
C SER A 40 5.42 1.09 -26.53
N TRP A 41 5.83 2.22 -25.91
CA TRP A 41 5.87 3.52 -26.59
C TRP A 41 6.66 3.49 -27.90
N PHE A 42 7.90 2.99 -27.87
CA PHE A 42 8.74 2.92 -29.07
C PHE A 42 8.09 2.14 -30.22
N LYS A 43 7.38 1.05 -29.92
CA LYS A 43 6.69 0.26 -30.98
C LYS A 43 5.49 1.00 -31.54
N MET A 44 4.83 1.83 -30.72
CA MET A 44 3.68 2.62 -31.15
C MET A 44 4.07 3.98 -31.76
N GLU A 45 5.23 4.52 -31.42
CA GLU A 45 5.77 5.77 -31.99
C GLU A 45 7.29 5.65 -32.16
N PRO A 46 7.77 4.98 -33.24
CA PRO A 46 9.21 4.78 -33.49
C PRO A 46 9.96 6.07 -33.85
N ALA A 47 9.25 7.08 -34.37
CA ALA A 47 9.74 8.43 -34.58
C ALA A 47 8.63 9.43 -34.22
N GLU A 48 9.02 10.68 -33.92
CA GLU A 48 8.11 11.70 -33.45
C GLU A 48 6.93 11.95 -34.37
N GLY A 49 5.72 11.66 -33.88
CA GLY A 49 4.45 11.84 -34.59
C GLY A 49 4.13 10.72 -35.62
N GLU A 50 4.97 9.69 -35.71
CA GLU A 50 4.72 8.52 -36.56
C GLU A 50 4.05 7.42 -35.75
N PHE A 51 2.73 7.40 -35.71
CA PHE A 51 1.97 6.46 -34.87
C PHE A 51 1.67 5.15 -35.61
N HIS A 52 1.97 4.04 -34.99
CA HIS A 52 1.79 2.66 -35.45
C HIS A 52 0.97 1.84 -34.45
N PHE A 53 -0.33 2.08 -34.41
CA PHE A 53 -1.25 1.40 -33.47
C PHE A 53 -1.85 0.10 -34.04
N GLU A 54 -1.62 -0.23 -35.30
CA GLU A 54 -2.27 -1.31 -36.04
C GLU A 54 -2.04 -2.68 -35.38
N TRP A 55 -0.83 -2.93 -34.90
CA TRP A 55 -0.51 -4.19 -34.22
C TRP A 55 -1.28 -4.33 -32.90
N LEU A 56 -1.50 -3.23 -32.16
CA LEU A 56 -2.25 -3.24 -30.90
C LEU A 56 -3.74 -3.39 -31.17
N GLU A 57 -4.29 -2.72 -32.19
CA GLU A 57 -5.67 -2.95 -32.66
C GLU A 57 -5.91 -4.42 -33.02
N GLU A 58 -4.98 -5.03 -33.74
CA GLU A 58 -5.06 -6.44 -34.13
C GLU A 58 -5.03 -7.37 -32.90
N ALA A 59 -4.17 -7.08 -31.93
CA ALA A 59 -4.12 -7.84 -30.67
C ALA A 59 -5.42 -7.72 -29.89
N VAL A 60 -5.94 -6.49 -29.71
CA VAL A 60 -7.23 -6.22 -29.04
C VAL A 60 -8.38 -6.94 -29.75
N ALA A 61 -8.48 -6.82 -31.08
CA ALA A 61 -9.53 -7.46 -31.87
C ALA A 61 -9.48 -9.00 -31.79
N LEU A 62 -8.27 -9.56 -31.77
CA LEU A 62 -8.08 -10.99 -31.60
C LEU A 62 -8.55 -11.45 -30.23
N LEU A 63 -8.16 -10.76 -29.15
CA LEU A 63 -8.59 -11.11 -27.79
C LEU A 63 -10.09 -10.95 -27.62
N ASP A 64 -10.71 -9.89 -28.14
CA ASP A 64 -12.15 -9.65 -28.08
C ASP A 64 -12.94 -10.75 -28.81
N LYS A 65 -12.41 -11.29 -29.92
CA LYS A 65 -12.97 -12.49 -30.62
C LYS A 65 -13.06 -13.72 -29.70
N TYR A 66 -12.16 -13.83 -28.73
CA TYR A 66 -12.14 -14.90 -27.71
C TYR A 66 -12.86 -14.51 -26.40
N GLY A 67 -13.56 -13.37 -26.40
CA GLY A 67 -14.31 -12.87 -25.22
C GLY A 67 -13.43 -12.24 -24.15
N ILE A 68 -12.18 -11.90 -24.47
CA ILE A 68 -11.21 -11.31 -23.54
C ILE A 68 -11.11 -9.80 -23.80
N LYS A 69 -11.38 -9.00 -22.78
CA LYS A 69 -11.29 -7.53 -22.85
C LYS A 69 -9.88 -7.04 -22.54
N SER A 70 -9.59 -5.81 -22.94
CA SER A 70 -8.27 -5.19 -22.79
C SER A 70 -8.32 -3.95 -21.91
N ILE A 71 -7.35 -3.84 -21.00
CA ILE A 71 -6.97 -2.62 -20.29
C ILE A 71 -5.68 -2.13 -20.94
N LEU A 72 -5.65 -0.90 -21.41
CA LEU A 72 -4.46 -0.34 -22.05
C LEU A 72 -3.68 0.51 -21.05
N GLY A 73 -2.37 0.26 -20.93
CA GLY A 73 -1.46 1.07 -20.15
C GLY A 73 -0.94 2.27 -20.94
N THR A 74 -0.86 3.47 -20.33
CA THR A 74 -0.10 4.56 -20.91
C THR A 74 1.40 4.28 -20.73
N PRO A 75 2.21 4.27 -21.82
CA PRO A 75 3.58 3.78 -21.77
C PRO A 75 4.59 4.82 -21.26
N THR A 76 4.15 5.68 -20.36
CA THR A 76 4.90 6.86 -19.93
C THR A 76 6.04 6.53 -18.95
N ALA A 77 6.09 5.32 -18.42
CA ALA A 77 7.24 4.83 -17.66
C ALA A 77 8.48 4.53 -18.53
N ALA A 78 8.31 4.38 -19.86
CA ALA A 78 9.38 3.94 -20.76
C ALA A 78 9.47 4.81 -22.04
N PRO A 79 9.86 6.09 -21.92
CA PRO A 79 10.03 6.96 -23.08
C PRO A 79 11.11 6.41 -24.03
N PRO A 80 10.89 6.47 -25.37
CA PRO A 80 11.82 5.94 -26.35
C PRO A 80 13.11 6.76 -26.48
N ALA A 81 14.16 6.12 -26.95
CA ALA A 81 15.51 6.70 -27.08
C ALA A 81 15.54 8.01 -27.86
N TRP A 82 14.71 8.14 -28.92
CA TRP A 82 14.68 9.35 -29.75
C TRP A 82 14.18 10.59 -28.99
N ILE A 83 13.30 10.42 -27.98
CA ILE A 83 12.90 11.53 -27.08
C ILE A 83 14.10 12.00 -26.27
N ILE A 84 14.85 11.04 -25.70
CA ILE A 84 16.00 11.32 -24.83
C ILE A 84 17.16 11.94 -25.62
N GLU A 85 17.41 11.44 -26.86
CA GLU A 85 18.43 12.00 -27.73
C GLU A 85 18.16 13.49 -28.05
N LYS A 86 16.91 13.82 -28.37
CA LYS A 86 16.51 15.20 -28.66
C LYS A 86 16.48 16.11 -27.43
N ASN A 87 16.13 15.56 -26.27
CA ASN A 87 15.83 16.30 -25.05
C ASN A 87 16.47 15.65 -23.81
N PRO A 88 17.80 15.62 -23.71
CA PRO A 88 18.49 14.92 -22.62
C PRO A 88 18.18 15.49 -21.22
N GLU A 89 17.62 16.70 -21.13
CA GLU A 89 17.16 17.33 -19.90
C GLU A 89 15.90 16.68 -19.30
N ILE A 90 15.23 15.80 -20.02
CA ILE A 90 14.11 14.98 -19.50
C ILE A 90 14.62 13.99 -18.46
N GLN A 91 15.85 13.53 -18.58
CA GLN A 91 16.42 12.54 -17.68
C GLN A 91 16.58 13.09 -16.25
N PRO A 92 16.18 12.32 -15.22
CA PRO A 92 16.19 12.78 -13.84
C PRO A 92 17.61 12.95 -13.29
N ILE A 93 17.73 13.82 -12.31
CA ILE A 93 18.95 14.05 -11.53
C ILE A 93 18.72 13.54 -10.11
N ASP A 94 19.60 12.69 -9.60
CA ASP A 94 19.54 12.16 -8.24
C ASP A 94 20.05 13.17 -7.17
N ARG A 95 19.94 12.78 -5.88
CA ARG A 95 20.40 13.63 -4.76
C ARG A 95 21.91 13.92 -4.79
N GLN A 96 22.71 13.11 -5.47
CA GLN A 96 24.13 13.31 -5.68
C GLN A 96 24.43 14.26 -6.85
N GLY A 97 23.41 14.75 -7.55
CA GLY A 97 23.54 15.62 -8.71
C GLY A 97 23.90 14.87 -10.01
N ARG A 98 23.76 13.53 -10.03
CA ARG A 98 24.08 12.72 -11.20
C ARG A 98 22.84 12.51 -12.06
N ARG A 99 23.01 12.68 -13.37
CA ARG A 99 21.95 12.38 -14.35
C ARG A 99 21.82 10.87 -14.54
N ARG A 100 20.60 10.35 -14.46
CA ARG A 100 20.27 8.96 -14.82
C ARG A 100 20.14 8.84 -16.34
N HIS A 101 20.53 7.69 -16.87
CA HIS A 101 20.59 7.48 -18.30
C HIS A 101 19.48 6.54 -18.80
N PHE A 102 19.21 6.63 -20.10
CA PHE A 102 18.37 5.69 -20.85
C PHE A 102 18.87 4.24 -20.69
N GLY A 103 17.95 3.28 -20.70
CA GLY A 103 18.27 1.84 -20.66
C GLY A 103 17.50 1.05 -19.63
N GLY A 104 16.61 1.69 -18.89
CA GLY A 104 15.66 1.06 -17.96
C GLY A 104 14.26 1.65 -18.13
N ARG A 105 13.52 1.71 -17.05
CA ARG A 105 12.23 2.43 -16.95
C ARG A 105 12.34 3.58 -15.95
N HIS A 106 11.37 4.51 -15.94
CA HIS A 106 11.35 5.69 -15.04
C HIS A 106 12.65 6.53 -15.14
N HIS A 107 13.15 6.70 -16.36
CA HIS A 107 14.32 7.54 -16.64
C HIS A 107 13.93 8.92 -17.16
N ASP A 108 12.83 9.44 -16.64
CA ASP A 108 12.19 10.71 -17.01
C ASP A 108 11.88 11.57 -15.80
N CYS A 109 11.66 12.87 -16.04
CA CYS A 109 11.26 13.83 -15.02
C CYS A 109 9.83 14.30 -15.28
N GLN A 110 8.92 13.98 -14.36
CA GLN A 110 7.50 14.32 -14.41
C GLN A 110 7.24 15.84 -14.34
N SER A 111 8.20 16.63 -13.87
CA SER A 111 8.15 18.10 -13.90
C SER A 111 8.50 18.70 -15.26
N ASN A 112 9.19 17.96 -16.12
CA ASN A 112 9.74 18.50 -17.36
C ASN A 112 8.64 18.78 -18.39
N GLN A 113 8.52 20.04 -18.86
CA GLN A 113 7.44 20.46 -19.76
C GLN A 113 7.56 19.87 -21.15
N THR A 114 8.81 19.65 -21.64
CA THR A 114 9.04 18.99 -22.94
C THR A 114 8.56 17.55 -22.88
N TYR A 115 8.86 16.84 -21.80
CA TYR A 115 8.35 15.47 -21.60
C TYR A 115 6.82 15.44 -21.56
N ARG A 116 6.20 16.32 -20.78
CA ARG A 116 4.74 16.46 -20.74
C ARG A 116 4.13 16.76 -22.11
N ALA A 117 4.79 17.55 -22.95
CA ALA A 117 4.31 17.81 -24.31
C ALA A 117 4.32 16.54 -25.18
N HIS A 118 5.37 15.72 -25.10
CA HIS A 118 5.42 14.42 -25.78
C HIS A 118 4.32 13.48 -25.29
N ILE A 119 4.14 13.34 -23.97
CA ILE A 119 3.07 12.53 -23.38
C ILE A 119 1.68 13.00 -23.84
N LYS A 120 1.41 14.31 -23.77
CA LYS A 120 0.12 14.86 -24.20
C LYS A 120 -0.21 14.44 -25.64
N ARG A 121 0.72 14.63 -26.55
CA ARG A 121 0.56 14.24 -27.94
C ARG A 121 0.28 12.74 -28.09
N PHE A 122 1.10 11.91 -27.42
CA PHE A 122 1.00 10.45 -27.51
C PHE A 122 -0.29 9.93 -26.88
N VAL A 123 -0.57 10.28 -25.62
CA VAL A 123 -1.75 9.80 -24.89
C VAL A 123 -3.05 10.28 -25.55
N THR A 124 -3.07 11.51 -26.11
CA THR A 124 -4.22 11.99 -26.89
C THR A 124 -4.43 11.12 -28.15
N ALA A 125 -3.38 10.86 -28.93
CA ALA A 125 -3.48 10.05 -30.14
C ALA A 125 -3.93 8.60 -29.81
N MET A 126 -3.35 8.00 -28.79
CA MET A 126 -3.68 6.65 -28.35
C MET A 126 -5.12 6.56 -27.82
N SER A 127 -5.53 7.47 -26.93
CA SER A 127 -6.90 7.46 -26.37
C SER A 127 -7.95 7.72 -27.44
N GLN A 128 -7.74 8.63 -28.38
CA GLN A 128 -8.63 8.85 -29.52
C GLN A 128 -8.75 7.62 -30.41
N LYS A 129 -7.63 6.91 -30.65
CA LYS A 129 -7.60 5.71 -31.47
C LYS A 129 -8.43 4.57 -30.91
N PHE A 130 -8.44 4.41 -29.58
CA PHE A 130 -9.12 3.30 -28.92
C PHE A 130 -10.45 3.68 -28.23
N ALA A 131 -10.92 4.92 -28.37
CA ALA A 131 -12.11 5.43 -27.71
C ALA A 131 -13.39 4.60 -27.96
N ASP A 132 -13.60 4.18 -29.18
CA ASP A 132 -14.78 3.42 -29.62
C ASP A 132 -14.47 1.93 -29.87
N ASN A 133 -13.29 1.44 -29.47
CA ASN A 133 -12.93 0.05 -29.65
C ASN A 133 -13.63 -0.84 -28.61
N PRO A 134 -14.55 -1.75 -29.02
CA PRO A 134 -15.35 -2.54 -28.07
C PRO A 134 -14.52 -3.55 -27.26
N GLY A 135 -13.31 -3.85 -27.69
CA GLY A 135 -12.36 -4.72 -26.98
C GLY A 135 -11.64 -4.01 -25.83
N VAL A 136 -11.65 -2.66 -25.77
CA VAL A 136 -11.01 -1.88 -24.71
C VAL A 136 -12.04 -1.39 -23.71
N ILE A 137 -11.81 -1.64 -22.43
CA ILE A 137 -12.76 -1.30 -21.35
C ILE A 137 -12.21 -0.31 -20.32
N GLY A 138 -10.90 -0.11 -20.28
CA GLY A 138 -10.27 0.75 -19.30
C GLY A 138 -8.81 1.07 -19.58
N TRP A 139 -8.25 1.89 -18.73
CA TRP A 139 -6.89 2.38 -18.80
C TRP A 139 -6.17 2.24 -17.46
N GLN A 140 -4.92 1.81 -17.52
CA GLN A 140 -3.96 2.01 -16.44
C GLN A 140 -3.07 3.20 -16.80
N ILE A 141 -2.95 4.16 -15.89
CA ILE A 141 -2.02 5.27 -16.08
C ILE A 141 -0.63 4.82 -15.68
N ASP A 142 0.36 4.94 -16.60
CA ASP A 142 1.76 4.64 -16.28
C ASP A 142 1.93 3.23 -15.68
N ASN A 143 2.98 3.01 -14.91
CA ASN A 143 3.21 1.80 -14.13
C ASN A 143 3.90 2.13 -12.82
N GLU A 144 3.35 1.69 -11.68
CA GLU A 144 3.96 1.79 -10.35
C GLU A 144 4.53 3.20 -10.07
N LEU A 145 3.72 4.24 -10.23
CA LEU A 145 4.13 5.64 -10.01
C LEU A 145 4.74 5.82 -8.61
N GLY A 146 5.89 6.49 -8.56
CA GLY A 146 6.66 6.65 -7.33
C GLY A 146 7.66 5.54 -7.06
N ASN A 147 7.48 4.34 -7.58
CA ASN A 147 8.42 3.22 -7.42
C ASN A 147 9.52 3.22 -8.49
N SER A 148 10.32 4.26 -8.57
CA SER A 148 11.42 4.36 -9.53
C SER A 148 12.74 3.82 -9.00
N HIS A 149 12.78 2.85 -8.13
CA HIS A 149 14.02 2.26 -7.56
C HIS A 149 15.15 3.27 -7.27
N GLY A 150 14.80 4.53 -7.09
CA GLY A 150 15.78 5.60 -6.92
C GLY A 150 15.17 6.87 -6.32
N ASP A 151 16.03 7.85 -6.13
CA ASP A 151 15.63 9.15 -5.61
C ASP A 151 14.72 9.90 -6.60
N LEU A 152 13.84 10.73 -6.04
CA LEU A 152 13.07 11.70 -6.79
C LEU A 152 14.00 12.68 -7.53
N CYS A 153 13.50 13.29 -8.62
CA CYS A 153 14.31 14.12 -9.50
C CYS A 153 14.65 15.49 -8.89
N MET A 154 15.93 15.84 -8.81
CA MET A 154 16.46 17.11 -8.28
C MET A 154 16.80 18.14 -9.37
N CYS A 155 16.27 18.01 -10.59
CA CYS A 155 16.59 18.89 -11.71
C CYS A 155 16.00 20.30 -11.56
N ASP A 156 16.41 21.22 -12.45
CA ASP A 156 15.93 22.61 -12.43
C ASP A 156 14.41 22.73 -12.64
N SER A 157 13.80 21.83 -13.41
CA SER A 157 12.34 21.80 -13.57
C SER A 157 11.63 21.45 -12.25
N CYS A 158 12.16 20.49 -11.50
CA CYS A 158 11.63 20.15 -10.18
C CYS A 158 11.86 21.30 -9.18
N LYS A 159 13.07 21.92 -9.22
CA LYS A 159 13.35 23.09 -8.39
C LYS A 159 12.35 24.23 -8.61
N ALA A 160 12.11 24.59 -9.86
CA ALA A 160 11.17 25.67 -10.20
C ALA A 160 9.74 25.35 -9.76
N ARG A 161 9.28 24.12 -9.93
CA ARG A 161 7.95 23.69 -9.45
C ARG A 161 7.87 23.65 -7.93
N PHE A 162 8.92 23.21 -7.25
CA PHE A 162 8.96 23.19 -5.78
C PHE A 162 8.90 24.62 -5.21
N GLN A 163 9.66 25.55 -5.77
CA GLN A 163 9.63 26.96 -5.37
C GLN A 163 8.21 27.55 -5.52
N LYS A 164 7.53 27.26 -6.62
CA LYS A 164 6.13 27.68 -6.84
C LYS A 164 5.18 27.03 -5.83
N TRP A 165 5.32 25.74 -5.57
CA TRP A 165 4.52 25.01 -4.57
C TRP A 165 4.70 25.61 -3.17
N LEU A 166 5.91 25.95 -2.78
CA LEU A 166 6.20 26.63 -1.51
C LEU A 166 5.58 28.03 -1.45
N GLU A 167 5.65 28.80 -2.54
CA GLU A 167 5.00 30.11 -2.63
C GLU A 167 3.48 29.99 -2.51
N GLU A 168 2.88 28.98 -3.13
CA GLU A 168 1.43 28.69 -3.02
C GLU A 168 1.06 28.25 -1.61
N LYS A 169 1.90 27.50 -0.91
CA LYS A 169 1.68 27.04 0.47
C LYS A 169 1.83 28.13 1.50
N TYR A 170 2.96 28.84 1.49
CA TYR A 170 3.37 29.75 2.55
C TYR A 170 2.97 31.21 2.29
N LYS A 171 2.78 31.62 1.05
CA LYS A 171 2.45 32.97 0.58
C LYS A 171 3.59 33.99 0.75
N THR A 172 4.31 33.98 1.86
CA THR A 172 5.46 34.86 2.12
C THR A 172 6.69 34.05 2.52
N ILE A 173 7.87 34.63 2.28
CA ILE A 173 9.13 33.94 2.62
C ILE A 173 9.36 33.91 4.14
N GLU A 174 8.82 34.89 4.86
CA GLU A 174 8.87 34.96 6.31
C GLU A 174 8.08 33.79 6.91
N ALA A 175 6.87 33.50 6.40
CA ALA A 175 6.05 32.37 6.86
C ALA A 175 6.76 31.03 6.60
N LEU A 176 7.47 30.88 5.48
CA LEU A 176 8.31 29.69 5.23
C LEU A 176 9.46 29.61 6.23
N ASN A 177 10.17 30.73 6.46
CA ASN A 177 11.30 30.76 7.40
C ASN A 177 10.86 30.36 8.82
N ASP A 178 9.70 30.86 9.26
CA ASP A 178 9.13 30.52 10.56
C ASP A 178 8.77 29.03 10.63
N ALA A 179 8.05 28.51 9.61
CA ALA A 179 7.62 27.11 9.54
C ALA A 179 8.81 26.13 9.45
N TRP A 180 9.92 26.52 8.82
CA TRP A 180 11.12 25.69 8.75
C TRP A 180 12.12 25.90 9.89
N GLY A 181 11.86 26.88 10.77
CA GLY A 181 12.78 27.21 11.86
C GLY A 181 14.16 27.60 11.36
N THR A 182 14.25 28.38 10.29
CA THR A 182 15.50 28.66 9.55
C THR A 182 16.50 29.51 10.31
N ALA A 183 16.14 30.05 11.48
CA ALA A 183 17.08 30.68 12.41
C ALA A 183 18.19 29.71 12.85
N PHE A 184 17.91 28.41 12.87
CA PHE A 184 18.89 27.38 13.17
C PHE A 184 19.94 27.29 12.07
N TRP A 185 21.21 27.36 12.44
CA TRP A 185 22.38 27.39 11.55
C TRP A 185 22.33 28.45 10.43
N SER A 186 21.60 29.54 10.65
CA SER A 186 21.52 30.65 9.67
C SER A 186 20.99 30.22 8.29
N GLN A 187 19.99 29.37 8.26
CA GLN A 187 19.41 28.82 7.02
C GLN A 187 18.32 29.70 6.39
N GLY A 188 18.13 30.95 6.88
CA GLY A 188 17.11 31.88 6.43
C GLY A 188 17.18 32.24 4.94
N TYR A 189 16.02 32.38 4.32
CA TYR A 189 15.85 32.77 2.92
C TYR A 189 15.25 34.18 2.83
N ASN A 190 15.64 34.95 1.81
CA ASN A 190 15.06 36.25 1.49
C ASN A 190 14.05 36.19 0.34
N SER A 191 14.00 35.08 -0.37
CA SER A 191 13.06 34.84 -1.45
C SER A 191 12.92 33.33 -1.74
N PHE A 192 11.79 32.91 -2.30
CA PHE A 192 11.57 31.51 -2.71
C PHE A 192 12.57 31.02 -3.77
N SER A 193 13.09 31.95 -4.60
CA SER A 193 14.10 31.61 -5.62
C SER A 193 15.43 31.11 -5.05
N GLN A 194 15.72 31.37 -3.77
CA GLN A 194 16.91 30.84 -3.09
C GLN A 194 16.75 29.41 -2.60
N VAL A 195 15.51 28.91 -2.50
CA VAL A 195 15.25 27.54 -2.06
C VAL A 195 15.68 26.56 -3.15
N SER A 196 16.46 25.56 -2.79
CA SER A 196 16.89 24.51 -3.71
C SER A 196 16.15 23.20 -3.44
N THR A 197 16.22 22.26 -4.39
CA THR A 197 15.92 20.85 -4.12
C THR A 197 16.91 20.29 -3.11
N PRO A 198 16.56 19.26 -2.29
CA PRO A 198 17.43 18.74 -1.24
C PRO A 198 18.55 17.85 -1.80
N LEU A 199 19.50 18.45 -2.49
CA LEU A 199 20.79 17.83 -2.81
C LEU A 199 21.54 17.52 -1.51
N ILE A 200 22.45 16.54 -1.56
CA ILE A 200 23.24 16.13 -0.39
C ILE A 200 24.02 17.34 0.17
N THR A 201 23.82 17.59 1.45
CA THR A 201 24.53 18.60 2.23
C THR A 201 25.72 17.99 3.00
N ALA A 202 26.58 18.83 3.58
CA ALA A 202 27.74 18.39 4.36
C ALA A 202 27.34 17.67 5.67
N VAL A 203 26.16 18.00 6.21
CA VAL A 203 25.55 17.40 7.40
C VAL A 203 24.05 17.23 7.15
N GLY A 204 23.28 16.87 8.18
CA GLY A 204 21.82 16.65 8.03
C GLY A 204 21.06 17.87 7.50
N GLU A 205 20.06 17.63 6.69
CA GLU A 205 19.15 18.61 6.12
C GLU A 205 18.13 19.11 7.16
N ASN A 206 17.46 20.22 6.87
CA ASN A 206 16.36 20.76 7.67
C ASN A 206 15.15 19.81 7.61
N PRO A 207 14.65 19.26 8.73
CA PRO A 207 13.57 18.27 8.73
C PRO A 207 12.24 18.79 8.16
N SER A 208 11.91 20.07 8.39
CA SER A 208 10.70 20.70 7.86
C SER A 208 10.78 20.87 6.34
N ALA A 209 11.94 21.30 5.83
CA ALA A 209 12.18 21.37 4.39
C ALA A 209 12.11 19.99 3.71
N MET A 210 12.63 18.96 4.37
CA MET A 210 12.55 17.57 3.88
C MET A 210 11.12 17.04 3.86
N LEU A 211 10.30 17.35 4.87
CA LEU A 211 8.89 17.00 4.87
C LEU A 211 8.16 17.67 3.72
N ASP A 212 8.37 18.96 3.50
CA ASP A 212 7.75 19.69 2.39
C ASP A 212 8.19 19.14 1.03
N TRP A 213 9.46 18.75 0.91
CA TRP A 213 9.94 18.11 -0.31
C TRP A 213 9.24 16.78 -0.59
N LYS A 214 9.08 15.92 0.41
CA LYS A 214 8.35 14.65 0.25
C LYS A 214 6.88 14.88 -0.12
N CYS A 215 6.20 15.83 0.54
CA CYS A 215 4.83 16.22 0.19
C CYS A 215 4.74 16.77 -1.24
N PHE A 216 5.64 17.68 -1.63
CA PHE A 216 5.69 18.20 -3.00
C PHE A 216 5.88 17.09 -4.04
N CYS A 217 6.74 16.13 -3.77
CA CYS A 217 6.98 15.01 -4.69
C CYS A 217 5.74 14.13 -4.85
N SER A 218 5.01 13.87 -3.77
CA SER A 218 3.72 13.21 -3.82
C SER A 218 2.72 13.99 -4.66
N ASP A 219 2.53 15.28 -4.37
CA ASP A 219 1.61 16.16 -5.12
C ASP A 219 1.98 16.24 -6.61
N LEU A 220 3.28 16.22 -6.94
CA LEU A 220 3.76 16.20 -8.31
C LEU A 220 3.35 14.92 -9.06
N ILE A 221 3.44 13.77 -8.40
CA ILE A 221 3.04 12.47 -8.97
C ILE A 221 1.52 12.43 -9.15
N VAL A 222 0.76 12.88 -8.17
CA VAL A 222 -0.71 12.97 -8.24
C VAL A 222 -1.15 13.92 -9.38
N ASP A 223 -0.51 15.10 -9.50
CA ASP A 223 -0.75 16.02 -10.63
C ASP A 223 -0.43 15.39 -11.99
N PHE A 224 0.67 14.63 -12.07
CA PHE A 224 1.07 13.94 -13.30
C PHE A 224 0.08 12.85 -13.72
N ALA A 225 -0.40 12.05 -12.75
CA ALA A 225 -1.42 11.04 -12.98
C ALA A 225 -2.76 11.66 -13.37
N LYS A 226 -3.20 12.69 -12.61
CA LYS A 226 -4.44 13.41 -12.87
C LYS A 226 -4.47 13.99 -14.27
N TRP A 227 -3.39 14.62 -14.68
CA TRP A 227 -3.29 15.24 -15.99
C TRP A 227 -3.41 14.21 -17.13
N GLN A 228 -2.85 13.00 -17.01
CA GLN A 228 -3.04 11.92 -17.97
C GLN A 228 -4.48 11.39 -17.92
N ALA A 229 -5.05 11.22 -16.72
CA ALA A 229 -6.44 10.81 -16.55
C ALA A 229 -7.41 11.78 -17.23
N ASP A 230 -7.19 13.09 -17.09
CA ASP A 230 -8.03 14.11 -17.71
C ASP A 230 -8.03 13.99 -19.25
N ILE A 231 -6.85 13.74 -19.87
CA ILE A 231 -6.74 13.50 -21.32
C ILE A 231 -7.52 12.25 -21.75
N ILE A 232 -7.42 11.18 -20.98
CA ILE A 232 -8.11 9.92 -21.29
C ILE A 232 -9.63 10.10 -21.11
N ARG A 233 -10.09 10.72 -20.03
CA ARG A 233 -11.51 10.95 -19.77
C ARG A 233 -12.18 11.84 -20.84
N GLU A 234 -11.44 12.81 -21.39
CA GLU A 234 -11.92 13.66 -22.49
C GLU A 234 -12.21 12.83 -23.76
N ASN A 235 -11.38 11.82 -24.05
CA ASN A 235 -11.49 11.00 -25.27
C ASN A 235 -12.30 9.71 -25.04
N CYS A 236 -12.22 9.12 -23.85
CA CYS A 236 -12.77 7.80 -23.51
C CYS A 236 -13.68 7.87 -22.26
N PRO A 237 -14.80 8.63 -22.28
CA PRO A 237 -15.61 8.89 -21.08
C PRO A 237 -16.33 7.67 -20.51
N LYS A 238 -16.33 6.53 -21.20
CA LYS A 238 -16.97 5.27 -20.78
C LYS A 238 -15.96 4.25 -20.22
N HIS A 239 -14.68 4.49 -20.40
CA HIS A 239 -13.64 3.60 -19.91
C HIS A 239 -13.29 3.97 -18.46
N PHE A 240 -13.08 2.96 -17.62
CA PHE A 240 -12.53 3.20 -16.29
C PHE A 240 -11.04 3.55 -16.35
N ILE A 241 -10.57 4.21 -15.30
CA ILE A 241 -9.16 4.53 -15.09
C ILE A 241 -8.72 3.97 -13.76
N THR A 242 -7.62 3.23 -13.76
CA THR A 242 -6.96 2.71 -12.57
C THR A 242 -5.44 2.96 -12.62
N HIS A 243 -4.76 2.62 -11.54
CA HIS A 243 -3.30 2.62 -11.43
C HIS A 243 -2.85 1.56 -10.43
N ASN A 244 -1.75 0.89 -10.71
CA ASN A 244 -1.21 -0.19 -9.89
C ASN A 244 -0.30 0.36 -8.76
N TYR A 245 -0.75 0.17 -7.52
CA TYR A 245 -0.07 0.61 -6.30
C TYR A 245 0.97 -0.41 -5.82
N MET A 246 1.81 0.03 -4.89
CA MET A 246 2.88 -0.77 -4.28
C MET A 246 2.70 -0.87 -2.76
N CYS A 247 1.52 -1.32 -2.32
CA CYS A 247 1.20 -1.52 -0.90
C CYS A 247 1.50 -0.29 -0.02
N PHE A 248 2.51 -0.37 0.85
CA PHE A 248 2.94 0.69 1.77
C PHE A 248 4.10 1.55 1.24
N ASP A 249 4.42 1.51 -0.07
CA ASP A 249 5.49 2.38 -0.60
C ASP A 249 5.17 3.85 -0.32
N ASN A 250 6.16 4.61 0.16
CA ASN A 250 5.95 5.94 0.71
C ASN A 250 6.42 7.09 -0.20
N LYS A 251 6.47 6.89 -1.50
CA LYS A 251 6.88 7.94 -2.45
C LYS A 251 5.73 8.81 -2.92
N VAL A 252 4.51 8.34 -2.81
CA VAL A 252 3.29 9.06 -3.13
C VAL A 252 2.24 8.81 -2.06
N ASP A 253 1.43 9.80 -1.76
CA ASP A 253 0.23 9.62 -0.95
C ASP A 253 -0.83 8.93 -1.79
N TYR A 254 -1.06 7.66 -1.52
CA TYR A 254 -2.00 6.83 -2.27
C TYR A 254 -3.46 7.15 -1.98
N TYR A 255 -3.77 7.82 -0.87
CA TYR A 255 -5.12 8.34 -0.65
C TYR A 255 -5.43 9.45 -1.68
N ASP A 256 -4.53 10.41 -1.83
CA ASP A 256 -4.71 11.51 -2.79
C ASP A 256 -4.74 11.00 -4.24
N LEU A 257 -3.87 10.04 -4.57
CA LEU A 257 -3.88 9.41 -5.90
C LEU A 257 -5.16 8.62 -6.15
N GLY A 258 -5.72 7.96 -5.14
CA GLY A 258 -6.97 7.21 -5.20
C GLY A 258 -8.18 8.05 -5.60
N GLU A 259 -8.20 9.33 -5.23
CA GLU A 259 -9.32 10.22 -5.53
C GLU A 259 -9.58 10.40 -7.04
N LEU A 260 -8.55 10.31 -7.87
CA LEU A 260 -8.71 10.44 -9.33
C LEU A 260 -9.09 9.15 -10.05
N LEU A 261 -8.98 8.00 -9.42
CA LEU A 261 -9.19 6.69 -10.03
C LEU A 261 -10.64 6.22 -9.83
N ASP A 262 -11.15 5.39 -10.72
CA ASP A 262 -12.46 4.76 -10.53
C ASP A 262 -12.41 3.68 -9.45
N PHE A 263 -11.31 2.93 -9.42
CA PHE A 263 -10.89 2.02 -8.36
C PHE A 263 -9.36 1.96 -8.31
N VAL A 264 -8.80 1.58 -7.17
CA VAL A 264 -7.37 1.36 -7.01
C VAL A 264 -7.01 -0.07 -7.39
N SER A 265 -5.81 -0.28 -7.87
CA SER A 265 -5.27 -1.62 -8.05
C SER A 265 -3.90 -1.75 -7.40
N ASN A 266 -3.42 -2.98 -7.22
CA ASN A 266 -2.20 -3.27 -6.47
C ASN A 266 -1.37 -4.36 -7.13
N ASP A 267 -0.07 -4.31 -6.88
CA ASP A 267 0.90 -5.32 -7.30
C ASP A 267 1.49 -6.00 -6.09
N ILE A 268 1.56 -7.34 -6.11
CA ILE A 268 2.08 -8.11 -5.00
C ILE A 268 2.90 -9.34 -5.45
N TYR A 269 4.09 -9.45 -4.89
CA TYR A 269 5.06 -10.50 -5.19
C TYR A 269 5.58 -11.14 -3.90
N PRO A 270 4.80 -12.04 -3.27
CA PRO A 270 5.11 -12.60 -1.97
C PRO A 270 6.43 -13.36 -1.90
N ALA A 271 6.85 -14.04 -2.97
CA ALA A 271 8.08 -14.83 -3.02
C ALA A 271 9.10 -14.26 -4.03
N GLY A 272 9.35 -12.95 -3.97
CA GLY A 272 10.38 -12.28 -4.77
C GLY A 272 11.81 -12.62 -4.30
N HIS A 273 12.79 -12.41 -5.19
CA HIS A 273 14.21 -12.65 -4.90
C HIS A 273 14.79 -11.76 -3.78
N TRP A 274 14.11 -10.65 -3.44
CA TRP A 274 14.47 -9.76 -2.34
C TRP A 274 14.02 -10.25 -0.97
N GLN A 275 13.18 -11.28 -0.89
CA GLN A 275 12.70 -11.82 0.37
C GLN A 275 13.82 -12.58 1.09
N LYS A 276 13.98 -12.33 2.40
CA LYS A 276 14.91 -13.04 3.26
C LYS A 276 14.40 -14.44 3.66
N GLN A 277 13.07 -14.60 3.64
CA GLN A 277 12.35 -15.84 3.92
C GLN A 277 11.88 -16.47 2.60
N PRO A 278 11.36 -17.70 2.60
CA PRO A 278 10.80 -18.34 1.41
C PRO A 278 9.74 -17.52 0.71
N HIS A 279 8.90 -16.83 1.48
CA HIS A 279 7.91 -15.85 1.02
C HIS A 279 7.66 -14.84 2.15
N GLN A 280 6.99 -13.74 1.82
CA GLN A 280 6.53 -12.75 2.78
C GLN A 280 5.49 -13.39 3.72
N PRO A 281 5.48 -13.05 5.02
CA PRO A 281 4.47 -13.53 5.95
C PRO A 281 3.03 -13.23 5.49
N GLU A 282 2.12 -14.14 5.71
CA GLU A 282 0.72 -14.03 5.29
C GLU A 282 0.02 -12.83 5.92
N SER A 283 0.37 -12.49 7.17
CA SER A 283 -0.15 -11.30 7.86
C SER A 283 0.30 -9.99 7.21
N GLU A 284 1.50 -9.93 6.63
CA GLU A 284 1.97 -8.76 5.89
C GLU A 284 1.27 -8.62 4.54
N LEU A 285 0.96 -9.76 3.87
CA LEU A 285 0.17 -9.78 2.65
C LEU A 285 -1.25 -9.30 2.93
N ALA A 286 -1.88 -9.82 3.98
CA ALA A 286 -3.21 -9.42 4.45
C ALA A 286 -3.25 -7.91 4.77
N ALA A 287 -2.27 -7.38 5.53
CA ALA A 287 -2.16 -5.95 5.80
C ALA A 287 -2.02 -5.12 4.52
N SER A 288 -1.27 -5.63 3.53
CA SER A 288 -1.11 -4.98 2.23
C SER A 288 -2.44 -4.89 1.47
N HIS A 289 -3.28 -5.93 1.51
CA HIS A 289 -4.60 -5.89 0.89
C HIS A 289 -5.55 -4.93 1.63
N ASP A 290 -5.53 -4.95 2.97
CA ASP A 290 -6.40 -4.09 3.78
C ASP A 290 -6.04 -2.61 3.63
N VAL A 291 -4.75 -2.24 3.52
CA VAL A 291 -4.37 -0.86 3.29
C VAL A 291 -4.76 -0.39 1.88
N ILE A 292 -4.63 -1.24 0.86
CA ILE A 292 -5.10 -0.91 -0.51
C ILE A 292 -6.61 -0.66 -0.51
N ARG A 293 -7.40 -1.49 0.15
CA ARG A 293 -8.84 -1.26 0.33
C ARG A 293 -9.10 0.07 1.03
N GLY A 294 -8.31 0.39 2.05
CA GLY A 294 -8.40 1.63 2.82
C GLY A 294 -8.15 2.90 2.01
N TYR A 295 -7.27 2.87 1.00
CA TYR A 295 -6.93 4.05 0.19
C TYR A 295 -8.10 4.66 -0.57
N LYS A 296 -9.12 3.87 -0.90
CA LYS A 296 -10.34 4.38 -1.57
C LYS A 296 -11.65 3.96 -0.89
N LYS A 297 -11.59 3.09 0.12
CA LYS A 297 -12.77 2.52 0.82
C LYS A 297 -13.77 1.86 -0.15
N LYS A 298 -13.23 1.14 -1.13
CA LYS A 298 -13.97 0.40 -2.18
C LYS A 298 -13.27 -0.91 -2.47
N PRO A 299 -13.92 -1.86 -3.14
CA PRO A 299 -13.24 -2.99 -3.74
C PRO A 299 -12.09 -2.53 -4.64
N PHE A 300 -11.04 -3.32 -4.71
CA PHE A 300 -9.86 -3.05 -5.51
C PHE A 300 -9.58 -4.19 -6.49
N TRP A 301 -8.61 -4.03 -7.38
CA TRP A 301 -8.12 -5.09 -8.24
C TRP A 301 -6.67 -5.43 -7.91
N MET A 302 -6.32 -6.71 -7.96
CA MET A 302 -4.92 -7.10 -8.07
C MET A 302 -4.54 -6.96 -9.54
N MET A 303 -3.67 -5.98 -9.87
CA MET A 303 -3.25 -5.76 -11.26
C MET A 303 -2.00 -6.56 -11.62
N GLU A 304 -1.19 -6.90 -10.62
CA GLU A 304 -0.06 -7.81 -10.76
C GLU A 304 -0.02 -8.77 -9.57
N GLN A 305 -0.65 -9.92 -9.73
CA GLN A 305 -0.53 -11.02 -8.76
C GLN A 305 0.59 -11.96 -9.20
N GLN A 306 1.54 -12.24 -8.32
CA GLN A 306 2.59 -13.21 -8.60
C GLN A 306 2.01 -14.56 -9.05
N SER A 307 2.45 -15.06 -10.23
CA SER A 307 2.00 -16.34 -10.78
C SER A 307 3.09 -17.40 -10.84
N GLY A 308 4.35 -16.98 -10.85
CA GLY A 308 5.50 -17.88 -10.93
C GLY A 308 6.67 -17.41 -10.10
N MET A 309 7.81 -18.04 -10.25
CA MET A 309 9.06 -17.60 -9.63
C MET A 309 9.41 -16.18 -10.09
N ALA A 310 9.65 -15.25 -9.16
CA ALA A 310 10.00 -13.87 -9.48
C ALA A 310 11.51 -13.63 -9.31
N GLY A 311 12.14 -12.96 -10.29
CA GLY A 311 13.54 -12.61 -10.20
C GLY A 311 14.07 -11.82 -11.38
N TRP A 312 15.12 -11.05 -11.14
CA TRP A 312 15.92 -10.34 -12.15
C TRP A 312 17.26 -11.07 -12.32
N GLU A 313 18.37 -10.54 -11.76
CA GLU A 313 19.67 -11.25 -11.75
C GLU A 313 19.67 -12.42 -10.77
N ILE A 314 18.91 -12.31 -9.69
CA ILE A 314 18.74 -13.35 -8.67
C ILE A 314 17.30 -13.85 -8.75
N MET A 315 17.13 -15.16 -8.68
CA MET A 315 15.83 -15.81 -8.76
C MET A 315 15.26 -16.03 -7.36
N GLY A 316 13.95 -15.80 -7.21
CA GLY A 316 13.19 -16.22 -6.04
C GLY A 316 12.96 -17.73 -6.01
N ARG A 317 12.15 -18.19 -5.05
CA ARG A 317 11.77 -19.60 -4.96
C ARG A 317 10.62 -19.96 -5.91
N ALA A 318 10.56 -21.20 -6.34
CA ALA A 318 9.40 -21.74 -7.02
C ALA A 318 8.21 -21.83 -6.06
N LEU A 319 7.03 -21.53 -6.56
CA LEU A 319 5.81 -21.64 -5.76
C LEU A 319 5.46 -23.10 -5.49
N GLU A 320 5.04 -23.39 -4.26
CA GLU A 320 4.48 -24.68 -3.89
C GLU A 320 3.12 -24.91 -4.60
N PRO A 321 2.72 -26.16 -4.84
CA PRO A 321 1.39 -26.46 -5.38
C PRO A 321 0.26 -25.94 -4.46
N GLY A 322 -0.66 -25.16 -5.02
CA GLY A 322 -1.75 -24.51 -4.27
C GLY A 322 -1.43 -23.09 -3.77
N GLN A 323 -0.16 -22.76 -3.56
CA GLN A 323 0.26 -21.48 -2.96
C GLN A 323 -0.22 -20.26 -3.77
N MET A 324 -0.11 -20.29 -5.09
CA MET A 324 -0.62 -19.22 -5.96
C MET A 324 -2.14 -19.02 -5.78
N SER A 325 -2.88 -20.12 -5.65
CA SER A 325 -4.33 -20.09 -5.47
C SER A 325 -4.71 -19.53 -4.09
N ALA A 326 -3.98 -19.91 -3.04
CA ALA A 326 -4.19 -19.39 -1.69
C ALA A 326 -3.97 -17.85 -1.66
N TRP A 327 -2.88 -17.33 -2.27
CA TRP A 327 -2.63 -15.89 -2.35
C TRP A 327 -3.68 -15.14 -3.16
N ALA A 328 -4.11 -15.69 -4.31
CA ALA A 328 -5.16 -15.07 -5.10
C ALA A 328 -6.49 -14.98 -4.33
N MET A 329 -6.84 -16.04 -3.58
CA MET A 329 -8.08 -16.06 -2.78
C MET A 329 -7.96 -15.23 -1.50
N GLN A 330 -6.75 -15.03 -0.96
CA GLN A 330 -6.50 -14.05 0.09
C GLN A 330 -6.83 -12.64 -0.40
N SER A 331 -6.35 -12.24 -1.59
CA SER A 331 -6.69 -10.94 -2.18
C SER A 331 -8.20 -10.76 -2.31
N VAL A 332 -8.91 -11.81 -2.78
CA VAL A 332 -10.38 -11.78 -2.88
C VAL A 332 -11.05 -11.67 -1.51
N ALA A 333 -10.59 -12.42 -0.50
CA ALA A 333 -11.12 -12.35 0.86
C ALA A 333 -11.02 -10.94 1.45
N HIS A 334 -9.95 -10.22 1.16
CA HIS A 334 -9.69 -8.85 1.61
C HIS A 334 -10.36 -7.75 0.78
N GLY A 335 -11.13 -8.10 -0.27
CA GLY A 335 -11.94 -7.14 -1.03
C GLY A 335 -11.51 -6.93 -2.47
N ALA A 336 -10.64 -7.76 -3.03
CA ALA A 336 -10.38 -7.69 -4.47
C ALA A 336 -11.56 -8.24 -5.28
N ASP A 337 -12.02 -7.48 -6.27
CA ASP A 337 -13.05 -7.91 -7.22
C ASP A 337 -12.43 -8.59 -8.46
N ALA A 338 -11.14 -8.39 -8.70
CA ALA A 338 -10.43 -9.07 -9.79
C ALA A 338 -8.97 -9.38 -9.43
N VAL A 339 -8.45 -10.46 -10.01
CA VAL A 339 -7.06 -10.90 -9.91
C VAL A 339 -6.45 -11.03 -11.30
N VAL A 340 -5.48 -10.18 -11.62
CA VAL A 340 -4.71 -10.18 -12.86
C VAL A 340 -3.32 -10.72 -12.54
N PHE A 341 -2.93 -11.83 -13.17
CA PHE A 341 -1.66 -12.49 -12.89
C PHE A 341 -0.53 -11.90 -13.72
N PHE A 342 0.55 -11.51 -13.06
CA PHE A 342 1.79 -11.15 -13.72
C PHE A 342 2.66 -12.39 -13.86
N ARG A 343 2.89 -12.91 -15.05
CA ARG A 343 2.43 -12.47 -16.36
C ARG A 343 1.96 -13.70 -17.16
N TRP A 344 1.35 -13.50 -18.32
CA TRP A 344 0.90 -14.63 -19.15
C TRP A 344 2.01 -15.61 -19.49
N ARG A 345 3.13 -15.09 -20.02
CA ARG A 345 4.26 -15.92 -20.43
C ARG A 345 5.58 -15.30 -20.02
N THR A 346 6.47 -16.10 -19.48
CA THR A 346 7.83 -15.71 -19.10
C THR A 346 8.55 -15.05 -20.26
N CYS A 347 9.06 -13.84 -20.06
CA CYS A 347 9.76 -13.08 -21.08
C CYS A 347 11.09 -13.74 -21.46
N ALA A 348 11.45 -13.74 -22.75
CA ALA A 348 12.70 -14.29 -23.24
C ALA A 348 13.83 -13.24 -23.34
N MET A 349 13.58 -12.00 -22.92
CA MET A 349 14.50 -10.86 -23.09
C MET A 349 14.37 -9.85 -21.95
N GLY A 350 15.35 -8.97 -21.83
CA GLY A 350 15.36 -7.89 -20.86
C GLY A 350 15.67 -8.35 -19.43
N THR A 351 15.52 -7.44 -18.49
CA THR A 351 15.85 -7.68 -17.07
C THR A 351 14.96 -8.76 -16.45
N GLU A 352 13.71 -8.89 -16.92
CA GLU A 352 12.69 -9.79 -16.36
C GLU A 352 12.63 -11.17 -17.06
N GLN A 353 13.68 -11.60 -17.74
CA GLN A 353 13.69 -12.91 -18.38
C GLN A 353 13.60 -14.11 -17.41
N TYR A 354 13.78 -13.86 -16.11
CA TYR A 354 13.56 -14.83 -15.04
C TYR A 354 12.34 -14.54 -14.17
N TRP A 355 11.50 -13.60 -14.59
CA TRP A 355 10.20 -13.36 -13.96
C TRP A 355 9.16 -14.27 -14.62
N HIS A 356 8.90 -15.41 -13.95
CA HIS A 356 8.09 -16.48 -14.53
C HIS A 356 6.59 -16.18 -14.45
N GLY A 357 5.94 -16.43 -15.58
CA GLY A 357 4.49 -16.27 -15.75
C GLY A 357 3.72 -17.60 -15.65
N ILE A 358 2.45 -17.52 -16.02
CA ILE A 358 1.53 -18.68 -16.13
C ILE A 358 2.10 -19.73 -17.09
N LEU A 359 2.63 -19.28 -18.24
CA LEU A 359 3.41 -20.13 -19.14
C LEU A 359 4.90 -19.84 -18.96
N GLY A 360 5.72 -20.88 -18.93
CA GLY A 360 7.17 -20.75 -18.94
C GLY A 360 7.71 -20.32 -20.31
N HIS A 361 9.04 -20.23 -20.46
CA HIS A 361 9.71 -19.83 -21.70
C HIS A 361 9.25 -20.62 -22.91
N SER A 362 9.01 -21.95 -22.79
CA SER A 362 8.53 -22.79 -23.88
C SER A 362 7.15 -22.39 -24.42
N GLY A 363 6.36 -21.65 -23.61
CA GLY A 363 4.99 -21.28 -23.95
C GLY A 363 4.00 -22.46 -23.94
N ASN A 364 4.38 -23.59 -23.34
CA ASN A 364 3.49 -24.75 -23.20
C ASN A 364 2.81 -24.74 -21.81
N PRO A 365 1.55 -25.21 -21.72
CA PRO A 365 0.83 -25.37 -20.44
C PRO A 365 1.58 -26.27 -19.47
N GLY A 366 2.02 -25.69 -18.36
CA GLY A 366 2.71 -26.40 -17.26
C GLY A 366 1.82 -26.60 -16.01
N ARG A 367 2.46 -26.83 -14.86
CA ARG A 367 1.77 -26.95 -13.57
C ARG A 367 1.00 -25.67 -13.21
N ILE A 368 1.66 -24.53 -13.27
CA ILE A 368 1.07 -23.21 -12.93
C ILE A 368 -0.17 -22.93 -13.80
N TYR A 369 -0.11 -23.19 -15.12
CA TYR A 369 -1.28 -23.02 -16.00
C TYR A 369 -2.45 -23.90 -15.56
N ARG A 370 -2.21 -25.18 -15.22
CA ARG A 370 -3.27 -26.09 -14.77
C ARG A 370 -3.89 -25.66 -13.44
N GLU A 371 -3.05 -25.19 -12.53
CA GLU A 371 -3.47 -24.66 -11.24
C GLU A 371 -4.30 -23.37 -11.40
N ALA A 372 -3.83 -22.40 -12.20
CA ALA A 372 -4.59 -21.20 -12.52
C ALA A 372 -5.94 -21.54 -13.19
N LYS A 373 -5.97 -22.48 -14.15
CA LYS A 373 -7.20 -22.92 -14.78
C LYS A 373 -8.16 -23.57 -13.78
N GLN A 374 -7.67 -24.37 -12.84
CA GLN A 374 -8.49 -24.95 -11.79
C GLN A 374 -9.06 -23.86 -10.88
N LEU A 375 -8.23 -22.92 -10.42
CA LEU A 375 -8.65 -21.81 -9.57
C LEU A 375 -9.78 -21.01 -10.22
N THR A 376 -9.58 -20.55 -11.47
CA THR A 376 -10.56 -19.72 -12.17
C THR A 376 -11.88 -20.47 -12.38
N HIS A 377 -11.85 -21.76 -12.75
CA HIS A 377 -13.06 -22.55 -12.96
C HIS A 377 -13.80 -22.87 -11.65
N THR A 378 -13.06 -23.02 -10.53
CA THR A 378 -13.68 -23.29 -9.24
C THR A 378 -14.40 -22.06 -8.70
N PHE A 379 -13.74 -20.89 -8.73
CA PHE A 379 -14.21 -19.70 -8.03
C PHE A 379 -15.00 -18.72 -8.91
N ALA A 380 -14.90 -18.77 -10.25
CA ALA A 380 -15.62 -17.82 -11.13
C ALA A 380 -17.13 -17.71 -10.83
N LYS A 381 -17.77 -18.81 -10.48
CA LYS A 381 -19.22 -18.84 -10.14
C LYS A 381 -19.58 -18.03 -8.89
N TYR A 382 -18.62 -17.81 -7.97
CA TYR A 382 -18.83 -17.04 -6.75
C TYR A 382 -18.43 -15.57 -6.91
N MET A 383 -17.51 -15.29 -7.84
CA MET A 383 -16.98 -13.94 -8.01
C MET A 383 -18.07 -12.93 -8.41
N ASP A 384 -19.06 -13.35 -9.20
CA ASP A 384 -20.22 -12.51 -9.53
C ASP A 384 -21.05 -12.14 -8.27
N GLU A 385 -21.09 -13.03 -7.26
CA GLU A 385 -21.77 -12.76 -5.99
C GLU A 385 -20.95 -11.84 -5.09
N PHE A 386 -19.63 -11.87 -5.20
CA PHE A 386 -18.72 -11.04 -4.40
C PHE A 386 -18.62 -9.60 -4.93
N GLU A 387 -18.92 -9.36 -6.22
CA GLU A 387 -18.75 -8.04 -6.84
C GLU A 387 -19.40 -6.94 -5.97
N GLY A 388 -18.58 -5.95 -5.53
CA GLY A 388 -19.02 -4.85 -4.70
C GLY A 388 -19.18 -5.16 -3.20
N SER A 389 -19.07 -6.43 -2.77
CA SER A 389 -19.04 -6.75 -1.34
C SER A 389 -17.72 -6.31 -0.70
N MET A 390 -17.74 -6.07 0.60
CA MET A 390 -16.57 -5.57 1.34
C MET A 390 -16.43 -6.27 2.67
N PRO A 391 -15.22 -6.41 3.22
CA PRO A 391 -15.03 -6.61 4.65
C PRO A 391 -15.67 -5.48 5.47
N ASN A 392 -16.11 -5.79 6.67
CA ASN A 392 -16.73 -4.83 7.58
C ASN A 392 -16.13 -4.92 9.01
N PRO A 393 -14.86 -4.55 9.19
CA PRO A 393 -14.18 -4.65 10.48
C PRO A 393 -14.72 -3.66 11.52
N GLU A 394 -14.67 -4.07 12.79
CA GLU A 394 -14.93 -3.24 13.96
C GLU A 394 -13.65 -2.61 14.55
N VAL A 395 -12.48 -2.98 14.02
CA VAL A 395 -11.15 -2.49 14.42
C VAL A 395 -10.51 -1.74 13.28
N ALA A 396 -9.89 -0.59 13.58
CA ALA A 396 -9.09 0.15 12.61
C ALA A 396 -7.67 0.43 13.11
N ILE A 397 -6.73 0.46 12.18
CA ILE A 397 -5.37 0.98 12.40
C ILE A 397 -5.20 2.25 11.57
N VAL A 398 -4.74 3.33 12.22
CA VAL A 398 -4.54 4.61 11.55
C VAL A 398 -3.24 4.57 10.75
N HIS A 399 -3.32 4.87 9.45
CA HIS A 399 -2.21 5.04 8.54
C HIS A 399 -2.24 6.43 7.91
N ASN A 400 -1.09 7.13 7.88
CA ASN A 400 -0.97 8.43 7.23
C ASN A 400 0.44 8.60 6.63
N PHE A 401 0.51 9.00 5.37
CA PHE A 401 1.78 9.17 4.66
C PHE A 401 2.65 10.29 5.25
N ARG A 402 2.04 11.38 5.72
CA ARG A 402 2.81 12.49 6.31
C ARG A 402 3.45 12.10 7.64
N GLN A 403 2.76 11.26 8.45
CA GLN A 403 3.34 10.66 9.66
C GLN A 403 4.57 9.82 9.29
N ASN A 404 4.43 8.95 8.28
CA ASN A 404 5.52 8.14 7.77
C ASN A 404 6.68 9.00 7.25
N TYR A 405 6.40 10.04 6.44
CA TYR A 405 7.45 10.94 5.93
C TYR A 405 8.21 11.63 7.06
N ALA A 406 7.50 12.20 8.03
CA ALA A 406 8.13 12.91 9.15
C ALA A 406 8.95 11.97 10.03
N PHE A 407 8.42 10.78 10.29
CA PHE A 407 9.12 9.79 11.11
C PHE A 407 10.37 9.23 10.41
N ASP A 408 10.32 8.95 9.10
CA ASP A 408 11.48 8.53 8.29
C ASP A 408 12.59 9.57 8.25
N ILE A 409 12.27 10.87 8.28
CA ILE A 409 13.25 11.96 8.29
C ILE A 409 14.06 11.94 9.60
N GLN A 410 13.42 11.67 10.73
CA GLN A 410 14.07 11.58 12.04
C GLN A 410 13.47 10.40 12.85
N PRO A 411 13.88 9.15 12.59
CA PRO A 411 13.23 7.95 13.15
C PRO A 411 13.49 7.72 14.63
N ASN A 412 14.28 8.57 15.29
CA ASN A 412 14.63 8.59 16.72
C ASN A 412 15.40 7.36 17.21
N HIS A 413 15.27 6.20 16.57
CA HIS A 413 16.05 4.99 16.81
C HIS A 413 16.43 4.34 15.47
N PRO A 414 17.63 3.72 15.32
CA PRO A 414 18.09 3.15 14.04
C PRO A 414 17.15 2.11 13.42
N GLU A 415 16.40 1.38 14.25
CA GLU A 415 15.51 0.30 13.83
C GLU A 415 14.02 0.58 14.03
N LEU A 416 13.63 1.79 14.45
CA LEU A 416 12.23 2.14 14.59
C LEU A 416 11.69 2.67 13.24
N ARG A 417 10.62 2.06 12.73
CA ARG A 417 10.00 2.41 11.46
C ARG A 417 8.49 2.51 11.62
N TYR A 418 7.88 3.49 10.96
CA TYR A 418 6.45 3.75 11.06
C TYR A 418 5.61 2.54 10.62
N VAL A 419 5.83 2.02 9.42
CA VAL A 419 5.07 0.89 8.87
C VAL A 419 5.26 -0.39 9.68
N GLU A 420 6.48 -0.64 10.21
CA GLU A 420 6.74 -1.79 11.07
C GLU A 420 5.90 -1.74 12.38
N GLN A 421 5.66 -0.54 12.92
CA GLN A 421 4.79 -0.39 14.08
C GLN A 421 3.33 -0.71 13.75
N LEU A 422 2.85 -0.32 12.57
CA LEU A 422 1.51 -0.72 12.10
C LEU A 422 1.40 -2.24 12.00
N TYR A 423 2.39 -2.90 11.41
CA TYR A 423 2.42 -4.36 11.25
C TYR A 423 2.43 -5.12 12.56
N LYS A 424 3.10 -4.61 13.60
CA LYS A 424 3.12 -5.27 14.91
C LYS A 424 1.72 -5.41 15.50
N TYR A 425 0.92 -4.35 15.45
CA TYR A 425 -0.48 -4.39 15.91
C TYR A 425 -1.35 -5.24 14.98
N TYR A 426 -1.18 -5.07 13.67
CA TYR A 426 -1.94 -5.83 12.68
C TYR A 426 -1.70 -7.33 12.79
N LYS A 427 -0.44 -7.78 12.93
CA LYS A 427 -0.06 -9.19 13.06
C LYS A 427 -0.84 -9.89 14.17
N VAL A 428 -0.90 -9.30 15.36
CA VAL A 428 -1.61 -9.91 16.49
C VAL A 428 -3.11 -9.99 16.25
N LEU A 429 -3.72 -8.97 15.64
CA LEU A 429 -5.14 -8.99 15.27
C LEU A 429 -5.42 -10.08 14.22
N TYR A 430 -4.57 -10.19 13.20
CA TYR A 430 -4.64 -11.22 12.17
C TYR A 430 -4.53 -12.64 12.79
N GLU A 431 -3.57 -12.88 13.68
CA GLU A 431 -3.39 -14.14 14.39
C GLU A 431 -4.59 -14.49 15.27
N LYS A 432 -5.25 -13.49 15.83
CA LYS A 432 -6.51 -13.64 16.59
C LYS A 432 -7.76 -13.77 15.71
N LYS A 433 -7.63 -13.76 14.39
CA LYS A 433 -8.73 -13.83 13.42
C LYS A 433 -9.73 -12.67 13.59
N ILE A 434 -9.21 -11.47 13.80
CA ILE A 434 -9.95 -10.22 13.92
C ILE A 434 -9.69 -9.40 12.65
N PRO A 435 -10.71 -9.15 11.81
CA PRO A 435 -10.58 -8.29 10.64
C PRO A 435 -10.23 -6.84 11.01
N VAL A 436 -9.45 -6.17 10.14
CA VAL A 436 -8.94 -4.81 10.37
C VAL A 436 -9.15 -3.95 9.13
N ASP A 437 -9.49 -2.66 9.34
CA ASP A 437 -9.38 -1.63 8.32
C ASP A 437 -8.15 -0.76 8.56
N PHE A 438 -7.51 -0.27 7.48
CA PHE A 438 -6.64 0.90 7.57
C PHE A 438 -7.42 2.16 7.21
N VAL A 439 -7.25 3.21 8.03
CA VAL A 439 -7.95 4.50 7.88
C VAL A 439 -6.98 5.66 7.97
N GLN A 440 -7.32 6.79 7.33
CA GLN A 440 -6.61 8.04 7.56
C GLN A 440 -6.94 8.61 8.94
N ASP A 441 -6.04 9.43 9.46
CA ASP A 441 -6.15 10.06 10.78
C ASP A 441 -7.36 11.02 10.91
N MET A 442 -7.90 11.53 9.79
CA MET A 442 -9.08 12.40 9.76
C MET A 442 -10.35 11.73 9.21
N ASP A 443 -10.34 10.42 9.00
CA ASP A 443 -11.52 9.66 8.59
C ASP A 443 -12.58 9.60 9.69
N ASP A 444 -13.82 9.30 9.31
CA ASP A 444 -14.88 9.00 10.28
C ASP A 444 -14.58 7.69 11.00
N LEU A 445 -14.31 7.79 12.29
CA LEU A 445 -13.96 6.66 13.16
C LEU A 445 -15.18 6.05 13.86
N SER A 446 -16.37 6.63 13.71
CA SER A 446 -17.57 6.32 14.54
C SER A 446 -18.06 4.87 14.41
N LYS A 447 -17.74 4.17 13.29
CA LYS A 447 -18.12 2.76 13.10
C LYS A 447 -17.22 1.78 13.85
N TYR A 448 -16.01 2.19 14.23
CA TYR A 448 -15.04 1.30 14.86
C TYR A 448 -15.19 1.33 16.39
N LYS A 449 -15.21 0.16 16.99
CA LYS A 449 -15.18 0.00 18.44
C LYS A 449 -13.77 0.25 19.02
N LEU A 450 -12.75 -0.16 18.28
CA LEU A 450 -11.33 -0.01 18.65
C LEU A 450 -10.55 0.63 17.51
N VAL A 451 -9.85 1.73 17.81
CA VAL A 451 -8.92 2.40 16.88
C VAL A 451 -7.52 2.36 17.50
N ILE A 452 -6.56 1.90 16.73
CA ILE A 452 -5.15 1.88 17.10
C ILE A 452 -4.42 2.91 16.24
N ALA A 453 -3.79 3.88 16.88
CA ALA A 453 -3.10 5.00 16.23
C ALA A 453 -1.61 5.02 16.60
N PRO A 454 -0.77 4.16 16.00
CA PRO A 454 0.65 4.08 16.31
C PRO A 454 1.41 5.32 15.87
N LEU A 455 2.39 5.76 16.66
CA LEU A 455 3.33 6.82 16.30
C LEU A 455 2.65 8.06 15.68
N GLN A 456 1.62 8.61 16.32
CA GLN A 456 0.98 9.86 15.87
C GLN A 456 1.91 11.06 16.07
N TYR A 457 3.01 11.07 15.32
CA TYR A 457 4.17 11.94 15.50
C TYR A 457 3.90 13.40 15.19
N LEU A 458 3.25 13.65 14.02
CA LEU A 458 2.74 14.98 13.66
C LEU A 458 1.35 15.18 14.25
N MET A 459 1.14 16.33 14.88
CA MET A 459 -0.15 16.64 15.50
C MET A 459 -0.63 18.05 15.10
N THR A 460 -1.94 18.19 14.96
CA THR A 460 -2.62 19.47 14.75
C THR A 460 -3.76 19.61 15.74
N PRO A 461 -4.18 20.85 16.11
CA PRO A 461 -5.34 21.04 17.00
C PRO A 461 -6.63 20.37 16.51
N ARG A 462 -6.80 20.26 15.18
CA ARG A 462 -7.95 19.58 14.56
C ARG A 462 -7.89 18.06 14.77
N LEU A 463 -6.72 17.48 14.60
CA LEU A 463 -6.52 16.03 14.79
C LEU A 463 -6.64 15.65 16.28
N GLU A 464 -6.08 16.46 17.18
CA GLU A 464 -6.29 16.28 18.63
C GLU A 464 -7.78 16.26 18.96
N GLN A 465 -8.54 17.24 18.49
CA GLN A 465 -9.98 17.31 18.74
C GLN A 465 -10.72 16.11 18.16
N HIS A 466 -10.34 15.64 16.96
CA HIS A 466 -10.95 14.48 16.32
C HIS A 466 -10.83 13.21 17.18
N TYR A 467 -9.64 12.94 17.70
CA TYR A 467 -9.45 11.80 18.61
C TYR A 467 -10.16 11.99 19.95
N MET A 468 -10.18 13.21 20.51
CA MET A 468 -10.93 13.51 21.73
C MET A 468 -12.43 13.26 21.55
N ASP A 469 -13.01 13.74 20.43
CA ASP A 469 -14.43 13.53 20.10
C ASP A 469 -14.75 12.04 19.94
N TYR A 470 -13.88 11.26 19.29
CA TYR A 470 -14.06 9.82 19.13
C TYR A 470 -14.15 9.11 20.48
N VAL A 471 -13.23 9.38 21.40
CA VAL A 471 -13.23 8.76 22.74
C VAL A 471 -14.41 9.24 23.59
N GLU A 472 -14.71 10.56 23.57
CA GLU A 472 -15.83 11.13 24.31
C GLU A 472 -17.17 10.49 23.93
N ASN A 473 -17.34 10.13 22.64
CA ASN A 473 -18.55 9.49 22.11
C ASN A 473 -18.59 7.96 22.27
N GLY A 474 -17.63 7.35 22.94
CA GLY A 474 -17.65 5.93 23.31
C GLY A 474 -16.69 5.04 22.50
N GLY A 475 -15.84 5.63 21.66
CA GLY A 475 -14.78 4.89 20.96
C GLY A 475 -13.63 4.53 21.88
N HIS A 476 -12.96 3.43 21.62
CA HIS A 476 -11.77 3.00 22.35
C HIS A 476 -10.52 3.27 21.51
N LEU A 477 -9.56 4.02 22.05
CA LEU A 477 -8.38 4.50 21.34
C LEU A 477 -7.08 4.00 21.99
N VAL A 478 -6.21 3.39 21.20
CA VAL A 478 -4.82 3.08 21.58
C VAL A 478 -3.90 4.08 20.92
N LEU A 479 -3.25 4.92 21.73
CA LEU A 479 -2.14 5.78 21.33
C LEU A 479 -0.82 5.16 21.79
N THR A 480 0.25 5.46 21.07
CA THR A 480 1.55 4.87 21.41
C THR A 480 2.63 5.93 21.65
N MET A 481 3.79 5.48 22.06
CA MET A 481 4.98 6.30 22.23
C MET A 481 5.16 7.28 21.06
N ARG A 482 5.81 8.41 21.33
CA ARG A 482 6.09 9.48 20.33
C ARG A 482 4.85 10.17 19.75
N THR A 483 3.69 10.04 20.37
CA THR A 483 2.48 10.81 19.98
C THR A 483 2.65 12.29 20.35
N GLY A 484 2.29 13.19 19.41
CA GLY A 484 2.24 14.64 19.63
C GLY A 484 3.60 15.36 19.69
N VAL A 485 4.66 14.76 19.18
CA VAL A 485 6.02 15.31 19.28
C VAL A 485 6.23 16.54 18.40
N LYS A 486 5.61 16.57 17.24
CA LYS A 486 5.84 17.57 16.20
C LYS A 486 4.52 18.22 15.76
N ASP A 487 4.63 19.48 15.31
CA ASP A 487 3.54 20.16 14.64
C ASP A 487 3.43 19.77 13.14
N ALA A 488 2.48 20.36 12.43
CA ALA A 488 2.27 20.11 11.00
C ALA A 488 3.43 20.51 10.08
N ALA A 489 4.35 21.36 10.57
CA ALA A 489 5.55 21.77 9.87
C ALA A 489 6.80 20.95 10.26
N ASN A 490 6.62 19.90 11.09
CA ASN A 490 7.69 19.06 11.61
C ASN A 490 8.65 19.79 12.59
N LEU A 491 8.15 20.85 13.26
CA LEU A 491 8.84 21.46 14.41
C LEU A 491 8.39 20.76 15.70
N CYS A 492 9.30 20.65 16.67
CA CYS A 492 8.92 20.11 17.99
C CYS A 492 7.90 21.01 18.68
N MET A 493 6.89 20.39 19.30
CA MET A 493 5.96 21.09 20.17
C MET A 493 6.73 21.62 21.40
N THR A 494 6.47 22.88 21.78
CA THR A 494 7.23 23.57 22.84
C THR A 494 6.35 24.22 23.90
N ASP A 495 5.04 24.21 23.72
CA ASP A 495 4.08 24.91 24.58
C ASP A 495 3.45 24.01 25.67
N ARG A 496 3.74 22.72 25.63
CA ARG A 496 3.17 21.70 26.52
C ARG A 496 3.98 20.41 26.54
N GLU A 497 3.77 19.60 27.59
CA GLU A 497 4.31 18.25 27.68
C GLU A 497 3.61 17.29 26.70
N LEU A 498 4.29 16.21 26.33
CA LEU A 498 3.72 15.16 25.48
C LEU A 498 2.62 14.39 26.27
N PRO A 499 1.64 13.84 25.59
CA PRO A 499 1.31 13.88 24.18
C PRO A 499 0.43 15.08 23.75
N GLY A 500 0.67 16.25 24.29
CA GLY A 500 -0.08 17.46 23.99
C GLY A 500 -1.48 17.45 24.62
N ARG A 501 -2.51 17.95 23.92
CA ARG A 501 -3.90 17.92 24.40
C ARG A 501 -4.45 16.50 24.55
N LEU A 502 -3.85 15.52 23.85
CA LEU A 502 -4.24 14.11 24.03
C LEU A 502 -3.87 13.59 25.43
N GLY A 503 -3.01 14.29 26.17
CA GLY A 503 -2.78 14.05 27.60
C GLY A 503 -4.06 14.10 28.45
N GLU A 504 -5.07 14.90 28.05
CA GLU A 504 -6.36 14.98 28.75
C GLU A 504 -7.12 13.65 28.65
N ILE A 505 -7.25 13.10 27.43
CA ILE A 505 -7.96 11.82 27.22
C ILE A 505 -7.16 10.64 27.73
N CYS A 506 -5.83 10.69 27.68
CA CYS A 506 -4.96 9.63 28.21
C CYS A 506 -4.75 9.73 29.73
N GLY A 507 -5.07 10.86 30.36
CA GLY A 507 -4.85 11.10 31.80
C GLY A 507 -3.37 11.06 32.19
N ILE A 508 -2.45 11.56 31.32
CA ILE A 508 -0.99 11.48 31.50
C ILE A 508 -0.26 12.75 30.99
N GLU A 509 0.99 12.86 31.44
CA GLU A 509 2.04 13.66 30.79
C GLU A 509 3.30 12.79 30.59
N VAL A 510 4.12 13.14 29.58
CA VAL A 510 5.40 12.48 29.26
C VAL A 510 6.51 13.53 29.26
N PRO A 511 7.09 13.84 30.44
CA PRO A 511 8.12 14.86 30.56
C PRO A 511 9.50 14.42 30.07
N GLU A 512 9.74 13.10 29.99
CA GLU A 512 11.04 12.53 29.64
C GLU A 512 10.88 11.22 28.87
N TYR A 513 11.91 10.82 28.14
CA TYR A 513 11.93 9.56 27.38
C TYR A 513 13.35 8.99 27.29
N ASP A 514 13.45 7.68 27.03
CA ASP A 514 14.72 6.96 26.88
C ASP A 514 14.74 6.13 25.60
N CYS A 515 15.89 6.12 24.93
CA CYS A 515 16.13 5.38 23.70
C CYS A 515 17.03 4.17 23.99
N LEU A 516 16.50 2.96 23.84
CA LEU A 516 17.19 1.71 24.14
C LEU A 516 18.06 1.25 22.98
N ILE A 517 19.20 1.92 22.76
CA ILE A 517 20.18 1.56 21.72
C ILE A 517 21.05 0.40 22.23
N GLU A 518 21.09 -0.70 21.46
CA GLU A 518 21.89 -1.91 21.79
C GLU A 518 21.58 -2.53 23.16
N THR A 519 20.42 -2.20 23.74
CA THR A 519 19.96 -2.77 25.02
C THR A 519 18.47 -3.11 24.95
N THR A 520 18.01 -3.93 25.87
CA THR A 520 16.58 -4.18 26.09
C THR A 520 16.19 -3.72 27.50
N GLY A 521 14.91 -3.36 27.64
CA GLY A 521 14.30 -3.02 28.93
C GLY A 521 13.32 -4.09 29.38
N GLY A 522 12.71 -3.87 30.52
CA GLY A 522 11.67 -4.74 31.08
C GLY A 522 10.42 -3.97 31.47
N VAL A 523 9.26 -4.59 31.27
CA VAL A 523 7.95 -4.11 31.74
C VAL A 523 7.28 -5.20 32.56
N LEU A 524 6.76 -4.84 33.71
CA LEU A 524 5.94 -5.69 34.56
C LEU A 524 4.47 -5.47 34.23
N TYR A 525 3.79 -6.52 33.73
CA TYR A 525 2.36 -6.54 33.51
C TYR A 525 1.73 -7.67 34.33
N GLY A 526 0.87 -7.31 35.28
CA GLY A 526 0.37 -8.25 36.29
C GLY A 526 1.51 -8.80 37.16
N LYS A 527 1.88 -10.06 36.99
CA LYS A 527 2.97 -10.73 37.74
C LYS A 527 4.11 -11.20 36.84
N LYS A 528 4.02 -10.95 35.55
CA LYS A 528 5.01 -11.38 34.52
C LYS A 528 5.82 -10.19 34.09
N GLU A 529 7.12 -10.38 34.01
CA GLU A 529 8.04 -9.42 33.40
C GLU A 529 8.25 -9.78 31.93
N TYR A 530 8.17 -8.75 31.06
CA TYR A 530 8.27 -8.85 29.60
C TYR A 530 9.42 -7.99 29.09
N GLU A 531 10.05 -8.43 28.03
CA GLU A 531 11.05 -7.63 27.34
C GLU A 531 10.39 -6.52 26.51
N ILE A 532 11.03 -5.34 26.51
CA ILE A 532 10.72 -4.21 25.65
C ILE A 532 11.96 -3.75 24.91
N GLN A 533 11.77 -3.03 23.80
CA GLN A 533 12.85 -2.64 22.91
C GLN A 533 12.72 -1.17 22.51
N LYS A 534 13.80 -0.64 21.98
CA LYS A 534 13.96 0.63 21.24
C LYS A 534 13.57 1.90 21.99
N TRP A 535 12.44 1.96 22.72
CA TRP A 535 11.91 3.21 23.23
C TRP A 535 11.12 3.07 24.53
N CYS A 536 11.25 4.09 25.41
CA CYS A 536 10.48 4.25 26.64
C CYS A 536 10.07 5.71 26.82
N ASP A 537 8.77 6.00 26.84
CA ASP A 537 8.24 7.26 27.34
C ASP A 537 8.07 7.16 28.87
N ILE A 538 8.66 8.09 29.62
CA ILE A 538 8.57 8.09 31.09
C ILE A 538 7.32 8.87 31.47
N ILE A 539 6.29 8.14 31.88
CA ILE A 539 4.94 8.65 32.06
C ILE A 539 4.70 9.13 33.47
N GLU A 540 4.12 10.32 33.63
CA GLU A 540 3.49 10.82 34.85
C GLU A 540 1.97 10.70 34.73
N LEU A 541 1.33 10.10 35.77
CA LEU A 541 -0.12 9.98 35.83
C LEU A 541 -0.78 11.32 36.17
N LYS A 542 -1.82 11.67 35.41
CA LYS A 542 -2.69 12.84 35.65
C LYS A 542 -4.17 12.40 35.80
N GLY A 543 -4.38 11.20 36.29
CA GLY A 543 -5.70 10.60 36.51
C GLY A 543 -5.84 9.21 35.89
N ALA A 544 -4.97 8.83 34.98
CA ALA A 544 -4.98 7.48 34.39
C ALA A 544 -4.66 6.39 35.42
N LYS A 545 -5.13 5.19 35.13
CA LYS A 545 -4.76 3.96 35.81
C LYS A 545 -3.51 3.36 35.16
N GLN A 546 -2.53 2.98 35.97
CA GLN A 546 -1.37 2.20 35.49
C GLN A 546 -1.79 0.77 35.21
N ILE A 547 -1.54 0.31 33.96
CA ILE A 547 -1.79 -1.05 33.52
C ILE A 547 -0.51 -1.89 33.60
N ALA A 548 0.63 -1.31 33.16
CA ALA A 548 1.94 -1.92 33.28
C ALA A 548 2.98 -0.88 33.71
N GLU A 549 4.09 -1.35 34.33
CA GLU A 549 5.16 -0.49 34.82
C GLU A 549 6.52 -0.94 34.31
N TYR A 550 7.47 -0.02 34.19
CA TYR A 550 8.84 -0.38 33.87
C TYR A 550 9.50 -1.19 34.97
N ALA A 551 10.13 -2.30 34.63
CA ALA A 551 10.85 -3.19 35.53
C ALA A 551 12.33 -2.85 35.67
N THR A 552 12.88 -2.09 34.69
CA THR A 552 14.30 -1.76 34.57
C THR A 552 14.51 -0.25 34.38
N GLY A 553 15.78 0.18 34.34
CA GLY A 553 16.14 1.58 34.17
C GLY A 553 16.03 2.43 35.44
N PHE A 554 16.40 3.70 35.33
CA PHE A 554 16.27 4.66 36.44
C PHE A 554 14.80 5.04 36.71
N TYR A 555 13.94 4.78 35.69
CA TYR A 555 12.48 4.99 35.71
C TYR A 555 11.69 3.73 36.14
N LYS A 556 12.35 2.74 36.70
CA LYS A 556 11.69 1.56 37.27
C LYS A 556 10.51 1.93 38.16
N GLN A 557 9.39 1.24 38.01
CA GLN A 557 8.10 1.45 38.66
C GLN A 557 7.28 2.65 38.15
N SER A 558 7.80 3.44 37.19
CA SER A 558 6.93 4.39 36.47
C SER A 558 6.04 3.66 35.47
N PRO A 559 4.87 4.23 35.13
CA PRO A 559 3.95 3.63 34.20
C PRO A 559 4.59 3.45 32.79
N ALA A 560 4.37 2.28 32.19
CA ALA A 560 4.75 1.98 30.81
C ALA A 560 3.52 1.88 29.90
N VAL A 561 2.39 1.40 30.46
CA VAL A 561 1.08 1.35 29.78
C VAL A 561 0.02 1.88 30.73
N THR A 562 -0.83 2.75 30.21
CA THR A 562 -1.90 3.39 31.02
C THR A 562 -3.26 3.27 30.36
N GLU A 563 -4.30 3.44 31.16
CA GLU A 563 -5.71 3.43 30.79
C GLU A 563 -6.42 4.61 31.41
N ASN A 564 -7.25 5.29 30.64
CA ASN A 564 -8.07 6.37 31.15
C ASN A 564 -9.48 6.33 30.56
N ASN A 565 -10.50 6.42 31.41
CA ASN A 565 -11.88 6.62 31.00
C ASN A 565 -12.11 8.10 30.68
N TYR A 566 -12.57 8.40 29.47
CA TYR A 566 -12.88 9.76 29.06
C TYR A 566 -14.23 9.81 28.30
N GLY A 567 -15.17 10.62 28.79
CA GLY A 567 -16.52 10.58 28.25
C GLY A 567 -17.16 9.20 28.41
N ASN A 568 -17.55 8.60 27.30
CA ASN A 568 -18.12 7.24 27.24
C ASN A 568 -17.13 6.17 26.76
N GLY A 569 -15.90 6.55 26.43
CA GLY A 569 -14.87 5.66 25.86
C GLY A 569 -13.66 5.49 26.74
N ILE A 570 -12.66 4.79 26.22
CA ILE A 570 -11.39 4.48 26.88
C ILE A 570 -10.23 4.92 25.98
N ALA A 571 -9.22 5.58 26.57
CA ALA A 571 -7.95 5.81 25.90
C ALA A 571 -6.83 5.04 26.62
N TRP A 572 -6.10 4.25 25.86
CA TRP A 572 -4.86 3.61 26.31
C TRP A 572 -3.65 4.33 25.71
N TYR A 573 -2.59 4.39 26.49
CA TYR A 573 -1.30 4.87 26.03
C TYR A 573 -0.22 3.81 26.26
N VAL A 574 0.44 3.38 25.18
CA VAL A 574 1.53 2.41 25.21
C VAL A 574 2.85 3.17 25.04
N GLY A 575 3.51 3.49 26.14
CA GLY A 575 4.70 4.34 26.18
C GLY A 575 6.01 3.66 25.78
N THR A 576 5.95 2.44 25.25
CA THR A 576 7.13 1.67 24.86
C THR A 576 6.89 0.86 23.59
N GLU A 577 7.93 0.25 23.03
CA GLU A 577 7.78 -0.78 22.01
C GLU A 577 7.68 -2.17 22.66
N PRO A 578 6.49 -2.77 22.73
CA PRO A 578 6.31 -4.10 23.31
C PRO A 578 7.05 -5.17 22.51
N GLY A 579 7.67 -6.14 23.19
CA GLY A 579 8.03 -7.42 22.60
C GLY A 579 6.78 -8.23 22.23
N GLU A 580 6.94 -9.32 21.46
CA GLU A 580 5.80 -10.09 20.92
C GLU A 580 4.83 -10.56 22.00
N GLU A 581 5.31 -11.19 23.06
CA GLU A 581 4.45 -11.70 24.16
C GLU A 581 3.65 -10.59 24.87
N LEU A 582 4.29 -9.41 25.13
CA LEU A 582 3.58 -8.28 25.75
C LEU A 582 2.54 -7.71 24.80
N MET A 583 2.85 -7.63 23.50
CA MET A 583 1.92 -7.17 22.47
C MET A 583 0.67 -8.07 22.40
N GLU A 584 0.85 -9.40 22.43
CA GLU A 584 -0.26 -10.37 22.45
C GLU A 584 -1.16 -10.19 23.67
N ASP A 585 -0.58 -10.04 24.87
CA ASP A 585 -1.34 -9.89 26.11
C ASP A 585 -2.06 -8.53 26.15
N LEU A 586 -1.41 -7.43 25.72
CA LEU A 586 -2.04 -6.10 25.63
C LEU A 586 -3.17 -6.08 24.60
N MET A 587 -2.97 -6.64 23.43
CA MET A 587 -4.00 -6.69 22.40
C MET A 587 -5.18 -7.57 22.82
N SER A 588 -4.94 -8.66 23.58
CA SER A 588 -6.00 -9.47 24.17
C SER A 588 -6.83 -8.64 25.16
N TYR A 589 -6.17 -7.83 25.98
CA TYR A 589 -6.84 -6.93 26.89
C TYR A 589 -7.65 -5.85 26.18
N PHE A 590 -7.07 -5.14 25.21
CA PHE A 590 -7.75 -4.06 24.49
C PHE A 590 -8.96 -4.56 23.69
N THR A 591 -8.83 -5.71 23.01
CA THR A 591 -9.94 -6.30 22.25
C THR A 591 -11.08 -6.80 23.15
N GLN A 592 -10.75 -7.37 24.30
CA GLN A 592 -11.74 -7.78 25.29
C GLN A 592 -12.52 -6.58 25.87
N GLU A 593 -11.83 -5.52 26.30
CA GLU A 593 -12.46 -4.30 26.83
C GLU A 593 -13.28 -3.55 25.77
N SER A 594 -12.97 -3.76 24.50
CA SER A 594 -13.68 -3.17 23.36
C SER A 594 -14.82 -4.05 22.82
N ASP A 595 -15.10 -5.20 23.43
CA ASP A 595 -16.13 -6.16 23.01
C ASP A 595 -15.97 -6.54 21.52
N ILE A 596 -14.73 -6.90 21.14
CA ILE A 596 -14.38 -7.36 19.78
C ILE A 596 -14.43 -8.87 19.73
N GLU A 597 -15.24 -9.40 18.83
CA GLU A 597 -15.37 -10.84 18.60
C GLU A 597 -14.37 -11.33 17.54
N THR A 598 -13.89 -12.56 17.70
CA THR A 598 -13.05 -13.26 16.70
C THR A 598 -13.92 -14.10 15.78
N LEU A 599 -13.49 -14.31 14.53
CA LEU A 599 -14.21 -15.17 13.56
C LEU A 599 -14.15 -16.65 13.94
N GLY A 600 -13.15 -17.05 14.71
CA GLY A 600 -12.94 -18.43 15.12
C GLY A 600 -11.59 -18.64 15.78
N ALA A 601 -11.21 -19.91 15.94
CA ALA A 601 -9.89 -20.33 16.39
C ALA A 601 -9.26 -21.22 15.33
N ALA A 602 -7.98 -21.02 15.07
CA ALA A 602 -7.24 -21.82 14.09
C ALA A 602 -5.76 -21.90 14.45
N ALA A 603 -5.07 -22.89 13.89
CA ALA A 603 -3.62 -23.01 13.95
C ALA A 603 -2.92 -21.82 13.26
N ASP A 604 -1.62 -21.66 13.56
CA ASP A 604 -0.77 -20.68 12.88
C ASP A 604 -0.76 -20.94 11.36
N GLY A 605 -0.75 -19.87 10.58
CA GLY A 605 -0.80 -19.94 9.13
C GLY A 605 -2.18 -20.24 8.53
N VAL A 606 -3.23 -20.37 9.34
CA VAL A 606 -4.63 -20.36 8.86
C VAL A 606 -5.19 -18.96 9.00
N GLU A 607 -5.78 -18.46 7.93
CA GLU A 607 -6.47 -17.17 7.88
C GLU A 607 -7.98 -17.34 7.88
N MET A 608 -8.66 -16.42 8.52
CA MET A 608 -10.12 -16.25 8.44
C MET A 608 -10.43 -14.81 8.09
N MET A 609 -11.21 -14.59 7.02
CA MET A 609 -11.63 -13.26 6.60
C MET A 609 -13.05 -13.29 6.06
N THR A 610 -13.81 -12.22 6.30
CA THR A 610 -15.19 -12.10 5.82
C THR A 610 -15.35 -11.00 4.79
N ARG A 611 -16.25 -11.23 3.82
CA ARG A 611 -16.83 -10.21 2.95
C ARG A 611 -18.33 -10.17 3.14
N GLU A 612 -18.94 -8.99 3.01
CA GLU A 612 -20.36 -8.78 3.27
C GLU A 612 -21.04 -8.02 2.14
N SER A 613 -22.23 -8.46 1.77
CA SER A 613 -23.20 -7.68 1.00
C SER A 613 -24.34 -7.22 1.92
N GLU A 614 -25.42 -6.68 1.35
CA GLU A 614 -26.62 -6.33 2.11
C GLU A 614 -27.25 -7.55 2.80
N ASP A 615 -27.27 -8.71 2.11
CA ASP A 615 -28.00 -9.89 2.53
C ASP A 615 -27.14 -11.05 3.05
N LYS A 616 -25.85 -11.10 2.68
CA LYS A 616 -24.96 -12.24 2.93
C LYS A 616 -23.65 -11.86 3.55
N ILE A 617 -23.07 -12.82 4.28
CA ILE A 617 -21.69 -12.82 4.73
C ILE A 617 -21.02 -14.07 4.18
N TRP A 618 -19.90 -13.90 3.48
CA TRP A 618 -19.00 -14.97 3.07
C TRP A 618 -17.79 -15.00 4.00
N LEU A 619 -17.40 -16.21 4.41
CA LEU A 619 -16.21 -16.44 5.20
C LEU A 619 -15.23 -17.29 4.40
N PHE A 620 -14.03 -16.78 4.26
CA PHE A 620 -12.89 -17.46 3.67
C PHE A 620 -12.03 -18.03 4.80
N VAL A 621 -11.71 -19.33 4.71
CA VAL A 621 -10.77 -19.99 5.61
C VAL A 621 -9.64 -20.53 4.73
N ILE A 622 -8.43 -20.01 4.90
CA ILE A 622 -7.29 -20.25 4.00
C ILE A 622 -6.13 -20.83 4.80
N ASN A 623 -5.63 -21.98 4.36
CA ASN A 623 -4.38 -22.53 4.87
C ASN A 623 -3.22 -22.02 4.01
N HIS A 624 -2.33 -21.24 4.59
CA HIS A 624 -1.14 -20.71 3.91
C HIS A 624 0.10 -21.61 4.10
N THR A 625 -0.05 -22.75 4.74
CA THR A 625 1.07 -23.66 5.04
C THR A 625 1.09 -24.88 4.12
N ASN A 626 2.21 -25.57 4.08
CA ASN A 626 2.38 -26.84 3.38
C ASN A 626 2.00 -28.07 4.22
N ASP A 627 1.38 -27.86 5.39
CA ASP A 627 0.90 -28.90 6.30
C ASP A 627 -0.62 -28.84 6.43
N GLU A 628 -1.23 -29.93 6.86
CA GLU A 628 -2.64 -29.94 7.26
C GLU A 628 -2.85 -29.09 8.51
N GLN A 629 -3.87 -28.26 8.52
CA GLN A 629 -4.17 -27.35 9.63
C GLN A 629 -5.61 -27.50 10.11
N VAL A 630 -5.79 -27.35 11.42
CA VAL A 630 -7.13 -27.41 12.05
C VAL A 630 -7.67 -26.01 12.31
N TYR A 631 -9.00 -25.90 12.27
CA TYR A 631 -9.72 -24.68 12.60
C TYR A 631 -11.06 -24.97 13.26
N HIS A 632 -11.61 -23.95 13.92
CA HIS A 632 -12.93 -24.01 14.53
C HIS A 632 -13.65 -22.66 14.33
N LEU A 633 -14.86 -22.69 13.80
CA LEU A 633 -15.68 -21.50 13.59
C LEU A 633 -16.54 -21.21 14.81
N HIS A 634 -16.66 -19.95 15.21
CA HIS A 634 -17.53 -19.55 16.30
C HIS A 634 -19.00 -19.53 15.87
N ASP A 635 -19.28 -19.11 14.65
CA ASP A 635 -20.61 -19.05 14.07
C ASP A 635 -20.93 -20.28 13.19
N ARG A 636 -22.22 -20.46 12.90
CA ARG A 636 -22.68 -21.48 11.94
C ARG A 636 -22.71 -20.90 10.54
N TYR A 637 -21.89 -21.48 9.69
CA TYR A 637 -21.85 -21.19 8.27
C TYR A 637 -22.21 -22.44 7.44
N THR A 638 -22.69 -22.23 6.21
CA THR A 638 -22.88 -23.27 5.20
C THR A 638 -21.65 -23.32 4.30
N LEU A 639 -21.01 -24.49 4.18
CA LEU A 639 -19.88 -24.67 3.28
C LEU A 639 -20.35 -24.61 1.81
N LEU A 640 -19.69 -23.77 1.02
CA LEU A 640 -19.92 -23.61 -0.42
C LEU A 640 -18.86 -24.33 -1.27
N GLU A 641 -17.61 -24.26 -0.86
CA GLU A 641 -16.48 -24.83 -1.59
C GLU A 641 -15.45 -25.39 -0.61
N GLY A 642 -14.81 -26.52 -0.97
CA GLY A 642 -13.93 -27.29 -0.13
C GLY A 642 -14.56 -28.59 0.37
N GLU A 643 -13.85 -29.34 1.19
CA GLU A 643 -14.34 -30.56 1.82
C GLU A 643 -14.83 -30.23 3.25
N LYS A 644 -15.96 -30.80 3.66
CA LYS A 644 -16.50 -30.56 5.01
C LYS A 644 -15.72 -31.37 6.06
N GLU A 645 -14.54 -30.95 6.37
CA GLU A 645 -13.66 -31.52 7.38
C GLU A 645 -13.24 -30.42 8.36
N GLU A 646 -12.89 -30.77 9.60
CA GLU A 646 -12.40 -29.79 10.60
C GLU A 646 -10.92 -29.44 10.38
N PHE A 647 -10.37 -29.78 9.21
CA PHE A 647 -9.01 -29.46 8.81
C PHE A 647 -8.96 -28.99 7.34
N LEU A 648 -7.92 -28.25 7.01
CA LEU A 648 -7.56 -27.77 5.69
C LEU A 648 -6.33 -28.52 5.19
N LYS A 649 -6.36 -28.99 3.95
CA LYS A 649 -5.18 -29.48 3.25
C LYS A 649 -4.16 -28.35 3.01
N PRO A 650 -2.91 -28.66 2.69
CA PRO A 650 -1.93 -27.63 2.31
C PRO A 650 -2.46 -26.68 1.23
N TYR A 651 -2.37 -25.38 1.51
CA TYR A 651 -2.84 -24.29 0.62
C TYR A 651 -4.31 -24.38 0.19
N GLU A 652 -5.15 -25.10 0.94
CA GLU A 652 -6.59 -25.20 0.66
C GLU A 652 -7.31 -23.93 1.07
N VAL A 653 -8.31 -23.59 0.26
CA VAL A 653 -9.28 -22.52 0.53
C VAL A 653 -10.65 -23.14 0.70
N GLN A 654 -11.28 -22.95 1.85
CA GLN A 654 -12.68 -23.28 2.09
C GLN A 654 -13.50 -21.99 2.12
N LEU A 655 -14.63 -22.01 1.42
CA LEU A 655 -15.56 -20.90 1.32
C LEU A 655 -16.88 -21.26 1.99
N PHE A 656 -17.34 -20.37 2.84
CA PHE A 656 -18.59 -20.51 3.57
C PHE A 656 -19.51 -19.30 3.36
N GLU A 657 -20.82 -19.49 3.59
CA GLU A 657 -21.77 -18.38 3.63
C GLU A 657 -22.72 -18.47 4.82
N LYS A 658 -23.25 -17.31 5.22
CA LYS A 658 -24.46 -17.19 6.06
C LYS A 658 -25.27 -15.98 5.61
N ASN A 659 -26.60 -16.07 5.75
CA ASN A 659 -27.47 -14.90 5.54
C ASN A 659 -27.36 -13.96 6.74
N LYS A 660 -27.43 -12.67 6.48
CA LYS A 660 -27.60 -11.67 7.55
C LYS A 660 -29.02 -11.82 8.13
N SER A 661 -29.13 -11.77 9.45
CA SER A 661 -30.39 -11.91 10.18
C SER A 661 -31.24 -10.64 10.11
#